data_3b720dfa0eafe7795010305ace3026b3
#
_entry.id   3b720dfa0eafe7795010305ace3026b3
#
_cell.length_a   1.000
_cell.length_b   1.000
_cell.length_c   1.000
_cell.angle_alpha   90.00
_cell.angle_beta   90.00
_cell.angle_gamma   90.00
#
_symmetry.space_group_name_H-M   'P 1'
#
loop_
_entity.id
_entity.type
_entity.pdbx_description
1 polymer ?
#
loop_
_entity_poly.entity_id
_entity_poly.type
_entity_poly.pdbx_seq_one_letter_code
_entity_poly.pdbx_strand_id
1 'polypeptide(L)'
;MKKILYVAILAFLAASCNKGPKLIDAKKFDAELDGKPVQLYTLKNGDVIVQVTNFGARVVSTFTKDREGNWENIVVGHDCLQDYVTPPGERFLGAMVGPVANRIGNAEFTVDSVKYSTPANDNGKNTLHGGPIGIDNLVWDVTSVSDSVITLHLLHPDGLEGYPGNLDINLTYALSASGEFTVDVKAATDKATPVNITHHPFFCLRGNGNGSVEEYSMWLKASSYLPIDELSIPTGEIAPVAGTPFDFRQAHAIGHLIDADDQQLKNGHGYDHNWCLDKDTDAVELVCKVADPKTGRFVEVLTDQPGMQFYSGNFFTGKEYRGSLALEAQRYPDAVNHENFTPSILRPGETYSSTTVYRFGTDPVWAPAGNRIRTEWAEQVSPDNAHPEYPRPQMVRKDWKCLNGLWDYAIVPDSAEQPKYSDGKILVPFCAESSLSGVGKRVGGKNALWYKTTFEVPSSWKDRVILNFDAVDWSCEAWLNGKRLGIHTGGYTAFSFDITDYLVKGTQELVLKVLDNTSGCEQPRGKQVSRPSGIWYTSVTGIWQSVWIEHVNDSHIVDYNVVSDIDAGTLSVLASLEGKADKVQVRLLDGGKGWSTLDDKAGAELASSQAAAGEAVSLKLDNPQLWLPENPYLYALEISLIKDGKQVDQVMAYTAFRKSSEVRDASDHRRLGLNNKPYFQYGPLDQGWWPDGLYTAPTDEALKYDIVKTKDFGFNMIRKHIKVEPARWYWWCDRLGICVWQDMPSLAAHMAEGEWGEWGYDTGWDYPLTETAKANYYKEWEEIIAQHKKYPCIVVWVPFNEGWSQFDTEKVVEFTYKQDDTRLVNSASGGNFRRCGDILDSHNYPNPKMKFRSEGTKIDVLGEYGGIGMAVPEHLWQPDRNWGYQGLCADGEEVMSKYIGYTEEFIPEVQSGVSAGVYTQITDVEGEVNGLMTYDRKVIKVDENRLREANLRVIDAAGK
;
A
#
# COMPACT_ATOMS: atom_id res chain seq x y z
N MET A 1 14.49 9.12 -44.07
CA MET A 1 14.91 10.51 -43.72
C MET A 1 14.00 11.18 -42.68
N LYS A 2 12.73 10.81 -42.50
CA LYS A 2 11.85 11.44 -41.46
C LYS A 2 12.06 10.92 -40.00
N LYS A 3 12.67 9.75 -39.81
CA LYS A 3 12.95 9.21 -38.46
C LYS A 3 14.25 9.74 -37.81
N ILE A 4 15.14 10.33 -38.58
CA ILE A 4 16.41 10.91 -38.08
C ILE A 4 16.19 12.34 -37.56
N LEU A 5 15.15 13.03 -38.02
CA LEU A 5 14.86 14.42 -37.62
C LEU A 5 14.17 14.51 -36.22
N TYR A 6 13.45 13.46 -35.76
CA TYR A 6 12.84 13.42 -34.45
C TYR A 6 13.84 13.14 -33.31
N VAL A 7 14.88 12.35 -33.57
CA VAL A 7 15.96 12.09 -32.59
C VAL A 7 16.85 13.31 -32.42
N ALA A 8 17.04 14.13 -33.45
CA ALA A 8 17.83 15.37 -33.38
C ALA A 8 17.08 16.50 -32.63
N ILE A 9 15.75 16.53 -32.64
CA ILE A 9 14.95 17.55 -31.90
C ILE A 9 14.85 17.20 -30.40
N LEU A 10 14.78 15.93 -30.00
CA LEU A 10 14.87 15.51 -28.61
C LEU A 10 16.28 15.69 -28.01
N ALA A 11 17.33 15.57 -28.80
CA ALA A 11 18.71 15.85 -28.36
C ALA A 11 19.01 17.35 -28.22
N PHE A 12 18.24 18.24 -28.86
CA PHE A 12 18.41 19.71 -28.76
C PHE A 12 17.64 20.34 -27.61
N LEU A 13 16.64 19.66 -27.03
CA LEU A 13 15.92 20.11 -25.81
C LEU A 13 16.64 19.68 -24.51
N ALA A 14 17.59 18.73 -24.57
CA ALA A 14 18.42 18.32 -23.43
C ALA A 14 19.71 19.16 -23.26
N ALA A 15 19.94 20.16 -24.10
CA ALA A 15 21.05 21.10 -23.95
C ALA A 15 20.59 22.49 -23.46
N SER A 16 19.65 22.54 -22.49
CA SER A 16 19.52 23.74 -21.67
C SER A 16 20.72 23.76 -20.73
N CYS A 17 21.60 24.74 -20.93
CA CYS A 17 22.76 24.99 -20.10
C CYS A 17 22.40 24.90 -18.63
N ASN A 18 22.86 23.86 -17.94
CA ASN A 18 22.81 23.74 -16.50
C ASN A 18 23.76 24.81 -15.93
N LYS A 19 23.30 26.08 -15.88
CA LYS A 19 23.98 27.12 -15.15
C LYS A 19 23.82 26.76 -13.67
N GLY A 20 24.93 26.61 -12.96
CA GLY A 20 24.91 26.43 -11.51
C GLY A 20 24.06 27.50 -10.81
N PRO A 21 23.75 27.33 -9.51
CA PRO A 21 22.91 28.28 -8.78
C PRO A 21 23.56 29.66 -8.70
N LYS A 22 22.74 30.69 -8.55
CA LYS A 22 23.23 32.05 -8.27
C LYS A 22 23.59 32.12 -6.79
N LEU A 23 24.90 31.99 -6.50
CA LEU A 23 25.43 32.11 -5.15
C LEU A 23 25.30 33.53 -4.62
N ILE A 24 25.25 33.65 -3.27
CA ILE A 24 25.32 34.93 -2.57
C ILE A 24 26.73 35.50 -2.75
N ASP A 25 26.84 36.81 -3.02
CA ASP A 25 28.11 37.49 -3.25
C ASP A 25 28.90 37.61 -1.92
N ALA A 26 30.00 36.89 -1.84
CA ALA A 26 30.88 36.87 -0.65
C ALA A 26 31.34 38.27 -0.21
N LYS A 27 31.51 39.22 -1.15
CA LYS A 27 31.89 40.57 -0.80
C LYS A 27 30.94 41.32 0.14
N LYS A 28 29.68 40.91 0.18
CA LYS A 28 28.69 41.50 1.07
C LYS A 28 28.89 41.06 2.53
N PHE A 29 29.82 40.15 2.77
CA PHE A 29 30.16 39.64 4.11
C PHE A 29 31.60 40.06 4.55
N ASP A 30 32.35 40.73 3.65
CA ASP A 30 33.68 41.19 4.01
C ASP A 30 33.61 42.40 4.95
N ALA A 31 33.92 42.18 6.24
CA ALA A 31 33.91 43.21 7.29
C ALA A 31 34.90 42.85 8.41
N GLU A 32 35.06 43.77 9.34
CA GLU A 32 35.76 43.55 10.60
C GLU A 32 34.77 43.85 11.75
N LEU A 33 34.54 42.87 12.63
CA LEU A 33 33.70 43.00 13.83
C LEU A 33 34.51 42.56 15.05
N ASP A 34 34.52 43.40 16.09
CA ASP A 34 35.24 43.14 17.31
C ASP A 34 36.76 42.85 17.10
N GLY A 35 37.36 43.48 16.09
CA GLY A 35 38.75 43.27 15.71
C GLY A 35 39.08 41.97 15.01
N LYS A 36 38.03 41.22 14.56
CA LYS A 36 38.16 39.96 13.83
C LYS A 36 37.58 40.09 12.42
N PRO A 37 38.21 39.47 11.39
CA PRO A 37 37.65 39.46 10.03
C PRO A 37 36.43 38.56 9.93
N VAL A 38 35.40 39.04 9.25
CA VAL A 38 34.20 38.29 8.89
C VAL A 38 34.16 38.08 7.39
N GLN A 39 33.88 36.88 6.95
CA GLN A 39 33.79 36.46 5.54
C GLN A 39 32.70 35.42 5.29
N LEU A 40 32.35 35.22 4.01
CA LEU A 40 31.47 34.14 3.53
C LEU A 40 32.32 33.11 2.77
N TYR A 41 32.27 31.88 3.24
CA TYR A 41 32.97 30.74 2.66
C TYR A 41 31.97 29.86 1.88
N THR A 42 32.42 29.27 0.76
CA THR A 42 31.60 28.39 -0.05
C THR A 42 32.19 26.98 -0.03
N LEU A 43 31.40 26.02 0.50
CA LEU A 43 31.69 24.60 0.44
C LEU A 43 30.92 23.99 -0.73
N LYS A 44 31.60 23.19 -1.54
CA LYS A 44 30.99 22.54 -2.72
C LYS A 44 31.52 21.12 -2.86
N ASN A 45 30.60 20.16 -2.92
CA ASN A 45 30.91 18.78 -3.24
C ASN A 45 29.68 18.11 -3.88
N GLY A 46 29.84 17.50 -5.06
CA GLY A 46 28.74 16.92 -5.81
C GLY A 46 27.63 17.92 -6.19
N ASP A 47 26.40 17.56 -5.89
CA ASP A 47 25.17 18.29 -6.20
C ASP A 47 24.63 19.10 -4.99
N VAL A 48 25.49 19.48 -4.08
CA VAL A 48 25.18 20.35 -2.93
C VAL A 48 26.21 21.45 -2.83
N ILE A 49 25.74 22.68 -2.53
CA ILE A 49 26.60 23.84 -2.28
C ILE A 49 26.11 24.52 -1.01
N VAL A 50 27.01 24.73 -0.06
CA VAL A 50 26.71 25.38 1.22
C VAL A 50 27.56 26.62 1.36
N GLN A 51 26.97 27.77 1.76
CA GLN A 51 27.70 28.98 2.08
C GLN A 51 27.62 29.25 3.58
N VAL A 52 28.77 29.49 4.23
CA VAL A 52 28.92 29.64 5.66
C VAL A 52 29.63 30.95 5.98
N THR A 53 29.10 31.74 6.90
CA THR A 53 29.87 32.87 7.48
C THR A 53 30.41 32.51 8.85
N ASN A 54 31.58 33.04 9.20
CA ASN A 54 32.15 32.86 10.53
C ASN A 54 31.54 33.80 11.62
N PHE A 55 30.58 34.66 11.27
CA PHE A 55 29.75 35.37 12.24
C PHE A 55 28.63 34.46 12.72
N GLY A 56 28.70 34.02 13.97
CA GLY A 56 27.75 33.02 14.54
C GLY A 56 27.87 31.61 13.91
N ALA A 57 28.94 31.36 13.15
CA ALA A 57 29.16 30.13 12.39
C ALA A 57 27.92 29.72 11.57
N ARG A 58 27.27 30.68 10.91
CA ARG A 58 25.96 30.51 10.26
C ARG A 58 26.06 29.87 8.89
N VAL A 59 25.16 28.92 8.61
CA VAL A 59 24.84 28.50 7.24
C VAL A 59 23.90 29.53 6.63
N VAL A 60 24.40 30.24 5.61
CA VAL A 60 23.71 31.36 4.96
C VAL A 60 22.82 30.89 3.80
N SER A 61 23.29 29.87 3.06
CA SER A 61 22.54 29.23 1.97
C SER A 61 22.97 27.79 1.79
N THR A 62 22.00 26.97 1.34
CA THR A 62 22.21 25.56 0.95
C THR A 62 21.48 25.31 -0.34
N PHE A 63 22.21 25.08 -1.42
CA PHE A 63 21.65 24.83 -2.74
C PHE A 63 21.62 23.33 -3.05
N THR A 64 20.44 22.84 -3.48
CA THR A 64 20.23 21.47 -3.94
C THR A 64 19.40 21.46 -5.21
N LYS A 65 19.43 20.33 -5.95
CA LYS A 65 18.59 20.14 -7.14
C LYS A 65 17.24 19.53 -6.76
N ASP A 66 16.21 19.79 -7.57
CA ASP A 66 14.97 19.04 -7.55
C ASP A 66 15.03 17.85 -8.52
N ARG A 67 13.90 17.11 -8.67
CA ARG A 67 13.78 15.97 -9.60
C ARG A 67 14.07 16.34 -11.05
N GLU A 68 13.83 17.59 -11.44
CA GLU A 68 14.03 18.12 -12.80
C GLU A 68 15.45 18.67 -13.01
N GLY A 69 16.27 18.68 -11.93
CA GLY A 69 17.63 19.19 -11.93
C GLY A 69 17.73 20.69 -11.71
N ASN A 70 16.66 21.39 -11.30
CA ASN A 70 16.68 22.81 -11.02
C ASN A 70 17.28 23.08 -9.63
N TRP A 71 18.23 24.02 -9.58
CA TRP A 71 18.84 24.45 -8.33
C TRP A 71 17.95 25.41 -7.57
N GLU A 72 17.87 25.25 -6.22
CA GLU A 72 17.21 26.20 -5.31
C GLU A 72 17.96 26.27 -3.98
N ASN A 73 17.91 27.43 -3.33
CA ASN A 73 18.35 27.61 -1.95
C ASN A 73 17.25 27.10 -1.01
N ILE A 74 17.55 26.06 -0.26
CA ILE A 74 16.60 25.36 0.62
C ILE A 74 16.64 25.77 2.08
N VAL A 75 17.35 26.85 2.40
CA VAL A 75 17.37 27.43 3.77
C VAL A 75 17.06 28.94 3.70
N VAL A 76 16.41 29.44 4.74
CA VAL A 76 16.18 30.89 4.90
C VAL A 76 17.44 31.55 5.42
N GLY A 77 17.87 32.61 4.78
CA GLY A 77 19.01 33.42 5.17
C GLY A 77 18.99 34.79 4.55
N HIS A 78 19.94 35.64 4.93
CA HIS A 78 20.10 37.00 4.41
C HIS A 78 21.25 37.09 3.39
N ASP A 79 21.11 38.02 2.44
CA ASP A 79 22.07 38.21 1.35
C ASP A 79 23.30 39.04 1.76
N CYS A 80 23.37 39.56 2.98
CA CYS A 80 24.48 40.39 3.46
C CYS A 80 24.67 40.25 4.98
N LEU A 81 25.90 40.55 5.45
CA LEU A 81 26.29 40.47 6.86
C LEU A 81 25.46 41.42 7.75
N GLN A 82 25.18 42.64 7.28
CA GLN A 82 24.47 43.65 8.08
C GLN A 82 23.13 43.16 8.62
N ASP A 83 22.40 42.36 7.80
CA ASP A 83 21.08 41.81 8.18
C ASP A 83 21.21 40.69 9.24
N TYR A 84 22.37 40.12 9.44
CA TYR A 84 22.69 39.22 10.56
C TYR A 84 23.15 39.94 11.83
N VAL A 85 23.88 41.06 11.69
CA VAL A 85 24.32 41.89 12.81
C VAL A 85 23.15 42.67 13.42
N THR A 86 22.22 43.12 12.57
CA THR A 86 20.99 43.81 12.98
C THR A 86 19.83 43.21 12.25
N PRO A 87 19.34 42.05 12.73
CA PRO A 87 18.31 41.27 11.98
C PRO A 87 17.01 42.03 11.88
N PRO A 88 16.40 42.11 10.66
CA PRO A 88 15.09 42.74 10.48
C PRO A 88 13.93 41.88 10.99
N GLY A 89 14.20 40.61 11.37
CA GLY A 89 13.23 39.64 11.85
C GLY A 89 13.89 38.56 12.70
N GLU A 90 13.83 37.31 12.30
CA GLU A 90 14.39 36.16 13.01
C GLU A 90 15.93 36.29 13.16
N ARG A 91 16.41 36.18 14.39
CA ARG A 91 17.83 36.31 14.71
C ARG A 91 18.65 35.06 14.38
N PHE A 92 18.10 33.90 14.60
CA PHE A 92 18.85 32.63 14.64
C PHE A 92 18.98 31.91 13.30
N LEU A 93 18.65 32.57 12.18
CA LEU A 93 18.75 31.99 10.85
C LEU A 93 20.13 31.34 10.58
N GLY A 94 20.14 30.01 10.48
CA GLY A 94 21.29 29.17 10.18
C GLY A 94 22.44 29.20 11.19
N ALA A 95 22.22 29.74 12.42
CA ALA A 95 23.23 29.92 13.42
C ALA A 95 23.63 28.65 14.19
N MET A 96 24.86 28.60 14.70
CA MET A 96 25.16 27.79 15.89
C MET A 96 24.62 28.49 17.11
N VAL A 97 23.83 27.85 17.94
CA VAL A 97 23.24 28.42 19.16
C VAL A 97 23.74 27.71 20.42
N GLY A 98 23.98 28.49 21.47
CA GLY A 98 24.57 28.04 22.71
C GLY A 98 25.13 29.21 23.54
N PRO A 99 25.81 28.95 24.73
CA PRO A 99 26.23 27.64 25.30
C PRO A 99 25.11 26.66 25.62
N VAL A 100 23.88 27.12 25.89
CA VAL A 100 22.69 26.29 26.09
C VAL A 100 21.64 26.68 25.07
N ALA A 101 21.40 25.79 24.13
CA ALA A 101 20.34 25.89 23.14
C ALA A 101 18.96 25.78 23.78
N ASN A 102 17.95 26.33 23.08
CA ASN A 102 16.58 26.44 23.56
C ASN A 102 16.51 27.25 24.88
N ARG A 103 15.62 26.89 25.82
CA ARG A 103 15.30 27.72 26.98
C ARG A 103 15.93 27.20 28.28
N ILE A 104 16.21 28.15 29.19
CA ILE A 104 16.46 27.91 30.64
C ILE A 104 15.35 28.61 31.39
N GLY A 105 14.52 27.83 32.12
CA GLY A 105 13.40 28.34 32.88
C GLY A 105 13.79 29.33 33.96
N ASN A 106 13.05 30.43 34.13
CA ASN A 106 13.31 31.54 35.07
C ASN A 106 14.70 32.19 34.95
N ALA A 107 15.43 31.96 33.83
CA ALA A 107 16.80 32.44 33.62
C ALA A 107 17.75 32.07 34.74
N GLU A 108 17.60 30.94 35.39
CA GLU A 108 18.37 30.45 36.53
C GLU A 108 18.67 28.97 36.45
N PHE A 109 19.83 28.56 36.95
CA PHE A 109 20.19 27.15 37.12
C PHE A 109 21.16 26.97 38.30
N THR A 110 21.29 25.70 38.73
CA THR A 110 22.20 25.37 39.87
C THR A 110 23.22 24.32 39.40
N VAL A 111 24.51 24.58 39.66
CA VAL A 111 25.62 23.63 39.46
C VAL A 111 26.37 23.48 40.76
N ASP A 112 26.53 22.25 41.27
CA ASP A 112 27.27 21.95 42.53
C ASP A 112 26.83 22.82 43.70
N SER A 113 25.52 23.01 43.86
CA SER A 113 24.88 23.84 44.88
C SER A 113 25.15 25.36 44.75
N VAL A 114 25.75 25.82 43.67
CA VAL A 114 25.90 27.23 43.35
C VAL A 114 24.83 27.65 42.35
N LYS A 115 24.07 28.66 42.68
CA LYS A 115 23.05 29.25 41.83
C LYS A 115 23.66 30.27 40.89
N TYR A 116 23.33 30.16 39.60
CA TYR A 116 23.72 31.08 38.53
C TYR A 116 22.46 31.69 37.90
N SER A 117 22.59 32.93 37.43
CA SER A 117 21.53 33.64 36.72
C SER A 117 22.05 34.08 35.36
N THR A 118 21.22 33.88 34.34
CA THR A 118 21.46 34.26 32.94
C THR A 118 20.51 35.39 32.53
N PRO A 119 20.75 36.09 31.41
CA PRO A 119 19.83 37.13 30.96
C PRO A 119 18.45 36.59 30.62
N ALA A 120 17.40 37.27 31.05
CA ALA A 120 16.02 36.97 30.76
C ALA A 120 15.59 37.57 29.39
N ASN A 121 16.17 37.07 28.31
CA ASN A 121 15.96 37.60 26.95
C ASN A 121 14.73 37.01 26.25
N ASP A 122 14.04 36.05 26.88
CA ASP A 122 12.79 35.48 26.40
C ASP A 122 11.64 35.80 27.36
N ASN A 123 10.65 36.55 26.85
CA ASN A 123 9.49 37.05 27.61
C ASN A 123 9.85 37.78 28.93
N GLY A 124 11.08 38.28 29.05
CA GLY A 124 11.56 38.91 30.28
C GLY A 124 11.66 37.97 31.49
N LYS A 125 11.63 36.69 31.30
CA LYS A 125 11.58 35.66 32.36
C LYS A 125 12.58 34.52 32.14
N ASN A 126 12.71 34.02 30.91
CA ASN A 126 13.55 32.88 30.59
C ASN A 126 14.78 33.30 29.78
N THR A 127 15.80 32.44 29.74
CA THR A 127 16.90 32.62 28.80
C THR A 127 16.62 31.78 27.55
N LEU A 128 16.86 32.34 26.35
CA LEU A 128 16.78 31.68 25.07
C LEU A 128 18.14 31.69 24.38
N HIS A 129 18.57 30.51 23.87
CA HIS A 129 19.74 30.32 23.01
C HIS A 129 21.05 30.99 23.52
N GLY A 130 21.31 30.88 24.81
CA GLY A 130 22.57 31.42 25.44
C GLY A 130 22.54 32.88 25.81
N GLY A 131 21.44 33.60 25.57
CA GLY A 131 21.26 35.01 25.93
C GLY A 131 21.50 35.99 24.78
N PRO A 132 21.50 37.34 25.08
CA PRO A 132 21.71 38.36 24.06
C PRO A 132 23.06 38.27 23.33
N ILE A 133 24.12 37.80 24.01
CA ILE A 133 25.46 37.59 23.45
C ILE A 133 25.78 36.09 23.40
N GLY A 134 24.88 35.29 22.82
CA GLY A 134 25.11 33.86 22.56
C GLY A 134 26.17 33.64 21.49
N ILE A 135 26.59 32.37 21.31
CA ILE A 135 27.64 32.01 20.34
C ILE A 135 27.28 32.36 18.91
N ASP A 136 25.99 32.56 18.64
CA ASP A 136 25.43 33.02 17.37
C ASP A 136 25.75 34.48 17.04
N ASN A 137 26.09 35.28 18.04
CA ASN A 137 26.37 36.71 17.92
C ASN A 137 27.85 37.03 18.10
N LEU A 138 28.72 36.04 17.99
CA LEU A 138 30.18 36.17 18.10
C LEU A 138 30.89 35.83 16.79
N VAL A 139 32.05 36.42 16.58
CA VAL A 139 32.91 36.09 15.42
C VAL A 139 33.80 34.90 15.78
N TRP A 140 33.65 33.79 15.03
CA TRP A 140 34.46 32.60 15.18
C TRP A 140 35.77 32.69 14.38
N ASP A 141 36.84 32.17 14.95
CA ASP A 141 38.13 32.09 14.28
C ASP A 141 38.16 30.92 13.28
N VAL A 142 38.44 31.17 12.02
CA VAL A 142 38.59 30.10 11.00
C VAL A 142 39.99 29.51 11.15
N THR A 143 40.07 28.25 11.56
CA THR A 143 41.35 27.54 11.77
C THR A 143 41.82 26.78 10.51
N SER A 144 40.89 26.32 9.70
CA SER A 144 41.20 25.73 8.37
C SER A 144 40.00 25.86 7.45
N VAL A 145 40.25 25.88 6.11
CA VAL A 145 39.23 25.88 5.07
C VAL A 145 39.71 25.17 3.81
N SER A 146 38.82 24.39 3.20
CA SER A 146 39.01 23.76 1.89
C SER A 146 37.71 23.89 1.07
N ASP A 147 37.68 23.31 -0.13
CA ASP A 147 36.48 23.34 -0.99
C ASP A 147 35.26 22.64 -0.36
N SER A 148 35.47 21.76 0.61
CA SER A 148 34.38 20.93 1.20
C SER A 148 34.41 20.89 2.73
N VAL A 149 35.39 21.46 3.40
CA VAL A 149 35.50 21.44 4.87
C VAL A 149 35.91 22.81 5.37
N ILE A 150 35.28 23.31 6.44
CA ILE A 150 35.70 24.46 7.21
C ILE A 150 35.72 24.11 8.70
N THR A 151 36.82 24.50 9.41
CA THR A 151 36.93 24.34 10.87
C THR A 151 36.98 25.71 11.51
N LEU A 152 36.17 25.87 12.55
CA LEU A 152 35.98 27.12 13.28
C LEU A 152 36.23 26.88 14.76
N HIS A 153 36.75 27.89 15.43
CA HIS A 153 37.04 27.86 16.86
C HIS A 153 36.46 29.10 17.56
N LEU A 154 35.91 28.89 18.77
CA LEU A 154 35.41 29.97 19.62
C LEU A 154 35.76 29.68 21.06
N LEU A 155 36.34 30.67 21.77
CA LEU A 155 36.42 30.68 23.22
C LEU A 155 35.28 31.56 23.78
N HIS A 156 34.33 30.92 24.48
CA HIS A 156 33.29 31.63 25.24
C HIS A 156 33.82 31.88 26.66
N PRO A 157 34.10 33.14 27.10
CA PRO A 157 34.82 33.43 28.34
C PRO A 157 33.96 33.20 29.59
N ASP A 158 34.66 32.88 30.71
CA ASP A 158 34.07 32.73 32.05
C ASP A 158 33.18 33.92 32.42
N GLY A 159 31.92 33.63 32.80
CA GLY A 159 30.96 34.63 33.26
C GLY A 159 30.22 35.38 32.16
N LEU A 160 30.55 35.20 30.88
CA LEU A 160 29.78 35.79 29.80
C LEU A 160 28.34 35.23 29.84
N GLU A 161 27.36 36.14 29.78
CA GLU A 161 25.91 35.79 29.90
C GLU A 161 25.56 34.94 31.14
N GLY A 162 26.42 34.99 32.20
CA GLY A 162 26.22 34.29 33.47
C GLY A 162 26.63 32.81 33.47
N TYR A 163 27.22 32.28 32.40
CA TYR A 163 27.72 30.90 32.33
C TYR A 163 29.10 30.79 33.00
N PRO A 164 29.32 29.83 33.92
CA PRO A 164 30.61 29.66 34.57
C PRO A 164 31.63 28.93 33.68
N GLY A 165 32.89 29.31 33.78
CA GLY A 165 34.01 28.67 33.09
C GLY A 165 34.26 29.19 31.68
N ASN A 166 35.51 29.04 31.25
CA ASN A 166 35.87 29.24 29.85
C ASN A 166 35.43 28.01 29.07
N LEU A 167 34.59 28.18 28.06
CA LEU A 167 34.13 27.10 27.17
C LEU A 167 34.88 27.22 25.85
N ASP A 168 35.77 26.27 25.57
CA ASP A 168 36.53 26.13 24.33
C ASP A 168 35.78 25.28 23.34
N ILE A 169 35.33 25.84 22.19
CA ILE A 169 34.43 25.19 21.23
C ILE A 169 35.14 25.06 19.89
N ASN A 170 35.21 23.86 19.38
CA ASN A 170 35.69 23.53 18.05
C ASN A 170 34.54 23.00 17.21
N LEU A 171 34.30 23.60 16.05
CA LEU A 171 33.25 23.25 15.10
C LEU A 171 33.86 22.88 13.74
N THR A 172 33.42 21.77 13.16
CA THR A 172 33.76 21.39 11.80
C THR A 172 32.50 21.24 10.97
N TYR A 173 32.44 21.97 9.85
CA TYR A 173 31.49 21.71 8.79
C TYR A 173 32.19 20.95 7.67
N ALA A 174 31.61 19.79 7.26
CA ALA A 174 32.15 18.98 6.19
C ALA A 174 31.03 18.54 5.22
N LEU A 175 31.27 18.70 3.92
CA LEU A 175 30.35 18.35 2.87
C LEU A 175 30.90 17.18 2.06
N SER A 176 30.21 16.02 2.08
CA SER A 176 30.60 14.84 1.32
C SER A 176 30.11 14.89 -0.12
N ALA A 177 30.68 14.05 -0.99
CA ALA A 177 30.25 13.89 -2.39
C ALA A 177 28.85 13.27 -2.50
N SER A 178 28.38 12.55 -1.50
CA SER A 178 27.04 11.96 -1.40
C SER A 178 25.95 12.94 -0.94
N GLY A 179 26.28 14.23 -0.74
CA GLY A 179 25.32 15.24 -0.31
C GLY A 179 25.07 15.28 1.20
N GLU A 180 26.01 14.77 1.99
CA GLU A 180 25.96 14.83 3.46
C GLU A 180 26.69 16.04 3.97
N PHE A 181 26.01 16.92 4.70
CA PHE A 181 26.59 18.06 5.39
C PHE A 181 26.66 17.77 6.90
N THR A 182 27.88 17.52 7.38
CA THR A 182 28.17 17.19 8.76
C THR A 182 28.44 18.46 9.57
N VAL A 183 27.85 18.55 10.74
CA VAL A 183 28.09 19.54 11.81
C VAL A 183 28.67 18.79 13.00
N ASP A 184 29.99 18.90 13.21
CA ASP A 184 30.68 18.23 14.32
C ASP A 184 31.18 19.28 15.32
N VAL A 185 30.68 19.21 16.56
CA VAL A 185 30.97 20.12 17.66
C VAL A 185 31.70 19.38 18.75
N LYS A 186 32.84 19.93 19.21
CA LYS A 186 33.54 19.47 20.42
C LYS A 186 33.82 20.66 21.33
N ALA A 187 33.52 20.49 22.63
CA ALA A 187 33.80 21.55 23.61
C ALA A 187 34.40 20.99 24.90
N ALA A 188 35.23 21.81 25.52
CA ALA A 188 35.85 21.56 26.82
C ALA A 188 35.71 22.79 27.71
N THR A 189 35.75 22.59 29.03
CA THR A 189 35.63 23.69 30.01
C THR A 189 36.63 23.56 31.14
N ASP A 190 36.98 24.69 31.77
CA ASP A 190 37.82 24.76 33.00
C ASP A 190 36.99 24.81 34.29
N LYS A 191 35.65 24.97 34.21
CA LYS A 191 34.69 24.89 35.33
C LYS A 191 33.44 24.15 34.91
N ALA A 192 32.76 23.52 35.88
CA ALA A 192 31.47 22.85 35.57
C ALA A 192 30.44 23.88 35.06
N THR A 193 29.88 23.61 33.88
CA THR A 193 28.97 24.51 33.18
C THR A 193 27.93 23.72 32.36
N PRO A 194 26.69 24.20 32.19
CA PRO A 194 25.74 23.57 31.31
C PRO A 194 26.14 23.82 29.85
N VAL A 195 26.07 22.74 29.03
CA VAL A 195 26.36 22.81 27.59
C VAL A 195 25.32 22.05 26.79
N ASN A 196 24.71 22.74 25.84
CA ASN A 196 23.80 22.20 24.85
C ASN A 196 23.95 23.07 23.59
N ILE A 197 24.74 22.64 22.62
CA ILE A 197 25.03 23.39 21.40
C ILE A 197 24.34 22.72 20.24
N THR A 198 23.58 23.48 19.45
CA THR A 198 22.89 22.96 18.23
C THR A 198 23.02 23.92 17.05
N HIS A 199 22.82 23.40 15.87
CA HIS A 199 22.67 24.17 14.64
C HIS A 199 21.16 24.46 14.40
N HIS A 200 20.86 25.72 14.04
CA HIS A 200 19.50 26.23 13.89
C HIS A 200 19.15 26.60 12.43
N PRO A 201 19.11 25.62 11.48
CA PRO A 201 18.75 25.90 10.10
C PRO A 201 17.23 26.05 9.96
N PHE A 202 16.80 26.97 9.09
CA PHE A 202 15.40 27.09 8.68
C PHE A 202 15.22 26.53 7.28
N PHE A 203 14.75 25.29 7.18
CA PHE A 203 14.58 24.61 5.89
C PHE A 203 13.32 25.04 5.18
N CYS A 204 13.46 25.35 3.88
CA CYS A 204 12.38 25.69 2.94
C CYS A 204 12.63 24.94 1.62
N LEU A 205 12.23 23.67 1.54
CA LEU A 205 12.63 22.76 0.44
C LEU A 205 12.20 23.21 -0.97
N ARG A 206 11.27 24.17 -1.08
CA ARG A 206 10.88 24.83 -2.36
C ARG A 206 11.56 26.16 -2.61
N GLY A 207 12.39 26.62 -1.70
CA GLY A 207 12.93 27.98 -1.66
C GLY A 207 12.06 28.95 -0.84
N ASN A 208 12.68 29.97 -0.31
CA ASN A 208 12.01 30.94 0.60
C ASN A 208 10.81 31.62 -0.10
N GLY A 209 9.67 31.59 0.58
CA GLY A 209 8.41 32.19 0.11
C GLY A 209 7.65 31.36 -0.97
N ASN A 210 8.09 30.13 -1.29
CA ASN A 210 7.53 29.30 -2.34
C ASN A 210 6.63 28.17 -1.81
N GLY A 211 6.02 28.31 -0.65
CA GLY A 211 5.06 27.35 -0.11
C GLY A 211 5.06 27.27 1.40
N SER A 212 4.27 26.37 1.95
CA SER A 212 4.16 26.13 3.39
C SER A 212 4.79 24.79 3.74
N VAL A 213 5.41 24.71 4.90
CA VAL A 213 5.92 23.46 5.50
C VAL A 213 4.78 22.48 5.82
N GLU A 214 3.55 22.97 5.91
CA GLU A 214 2.35 22.13 6.11
C GLU A 214 2.15 21.09 5.02
N GLU A 215 2.66 21.37 3.80
CA GLU A 215 2.62 20.46 2.66
C GLU A 215 3.76 19.42 2.64
N TYR A 216 4.77 19.55 3.53
CA TYR A 216 5.88 18.60 3.59
C TYR A 216 5.49 17.37 4.38
N SER A 217 5.94 16.21 3.94
CA SER A 217 5.84 14.96 4.69
C SER A 217 7.00 14.86 5.67
N MET A 218 6.70 14.54 6.93
CA MET A 218 7.71 14.34 7.98
C MET A 218 7.59 12.97 8.62
N TRP A 219 8.73 12.32 8.83
CA TRP A 219 8.91 11.14 9.67
C TRP A 219 9.93 11.45 10.78
N LEU A 220 9.64 11.00 12.01
CA LEU A 220 10.50 11.20 13.17
C LEU A 220 10.56 9.95 14.05
N LYS A 221 11.77 9.45 14.33
CA LYS A 221 12.03 8.26 15.15
C LYS A 221 11.93 8.59 16.64
N ALA A 222 10.70 8.85 17.13
CA ALA A 222 10.46 9.18 18.52
C ALA A 222 9.10 8.68 19.00
N SER A 223 9.07 7.98 20.14
CA SER A 223 7.85 7.48 20.78
C SER A 223 7.31 8.42 21.85
N SER A 224 8.06 9.46 22.19
CA SER A 224 7.71 10.46 23.22
C SER A 224 8.21 11.85 22.86
N TYR A 225 7.65 12.83 23.55
CA TYR A 225 8.04 14.25 23.44
C TYR A 225 7.98 14.93 24.79
N LEU A 226 8.49 16.16 24.90
CA LEU A 226 8.43 16.98 26.09
C LEU A 226 7.27 17.97 26.00
N PRO A 227 6.20 17.82 26.81
CA PRO A 227 5.17 18.83 26.93
C PRO A 227 5.73 20.15 27.49
N ILE A 228 5.22 21.27 26.98
CA ILE A 228 5.63 22.62 27.35
C ILE A 228 4.50 23.41 28.03
N ASP A 229 4.85 24.38 28.84
CA ASP A 229 3.94 25.39 29.38
C ASP A 229 3.67 26.53 28.37
N GLU A 230 2.87 27.51 28.77
CA GLU A 230 2.52 28.69 27.95
C GLU A 230 3.74 29.59 27.62
N LEU A 231 4.86 29.38 28.26
CA LEU A 231 6.15 30.08 28.01
C LEU A 231 7.15 29.20 27.26
N SER A 232 6.68 28.08 26.72
CA SER A 232 7.50 27.09 26.00
C SER A 232 8.61 26.44 26.84
N ILE A 233 8.42 26.35 28.17
CA ILE A 233 9.33 25.65 29.08
C ILE A 233 8.83 24.20 29.26
N PRO A 234 9.69 23.18 29.14
CA PRO A 234 9.29 21.80 29.41
C PRO A 234 8.72 21.64 30.83
N THR A 235 7.64 20.89 30.97
CA THR A 235 6.99 20.62 32.25
C THR A 235 7.74 19.62 33.13
N GLY A 236 8.76 18.96 32.57
CA GLY A 236 9.48 17.83 33.18
C GLY A 236 8.86 16.48 32.88
N GLU A 237 7.69 16.42 32.24
CA GLU A 237 7.07 15.20 31.77
C GLU A 237 7.73 14.72 30.44
N ILE A 238 7.79 13.39 30.27
CA ILE A 238 8.09 12.73 29.00
C ILE A 238 6.81 12.01 28.57
N ALA A 239 6.05 12.61 27.65
CA ALA A 239 4.73 12.13 27.25
C ALA A 239 4.79 11.27 25.97
N PRO A 240 3.95 10.21 25.84
CA PRO A 240 3.91 9.42 24.63
C PRO A 240 3.29 10.21 23.47
N VAL A 241 3.81 10.02 22.24
CA VAL A 241 3.23 10.63 21.03
C VAL A 241 2.00 9.88 20.53
N ALA A 242 1.84 8.60 20.88
CA ALA A 242 0.79 7.74 20.36
C ALA A 242 -0.61 8.30 20.64
N GLY A 243 -1.39 8.54 19.59
CA GLY A 243 -2.75 9.06 19.67
C GLY A 243 -2.82 10.58 19.92
N THR A 244 -1.71 11.30 19.74
CA THR A 244 -1.63 12.77 19.84
C THR A 244 -1.28 13.37 18.46
N PRO A 245 -1.41 14.70 18.27
CA PRO A 245 -0.92 15.37 17.07
C PRO A 245 0.60 15.28 16.84
N PHE A 246 1.36 14.82 17.83
CA PHE A 246 2.83 14.74 17.82
C PHE A 246 3.36 13.41 17.30
N ASP A 247 2.51 12.50 16.79
CA ASP A 247 2.89 11.15 16.33
C ASP A 247 3.38 11.16 14.87
N PHE A 248 4.66 11.42 14.65
CA PHE A 248 5.33 11.35 13.36
C PHE A 248 6.10 10.04 13.12
N ARG A 249 5.81 8.97 13.86
CA ARG A 249 6.46 7.65 13.67
C ARG A 249 6.12 7.01 12.31
N GLN A 250 5.02 7.42 11.70
CA GLN A 250 4.71 7.18 10.28
C GLN A 250 4.70 8.52 9.55
N ALA A 251 5.40 8.59 8.42
CA ALA A 251 5.47 9.82 7.66
C ALA A 251 4.08 10.28 7.19
N HIS A 252 3.74 11.54 7.44
CA HIS A 252 2.52 12.20 6.97
C HIS A 252 2.75 13.70 6.80
N ALA A 253 1.82 14.40 6.14
CA ALA A 253 1.91 15.85 5.97
C ALA A 253 1.86 16.59 7.32
N ILE A 254 2.80 17.51 7.54
CA ILE A 254 2.90 18.30 8.79
C ILE A 254 1.58 19.04 9.08
N GLY A 255 0.89 19.51 8.03
CA GLY A 255 -0.35 20.28 8.16
C GLY A 255 -1.59 19.49 8.55
N HIS A 256 -1.54 18.15 8.67
CA HIS A 256 -2.75 17.39 8.98
C HIS A 256 -3.34 17.70 10.36
N LEU A 257 -2.48 17.84 11.36
CA LEU A 257 -2.90 18.01 12.75
C LEU A 257 -2.34 19.27 13.43
N ILE A 258 -1.61 20.12 12.69
CA ILE A 258 -0.94 21.30 13.26
C ILE A 258 -1.91 22.31 13.89
N ASP A 259 -3.15 22.34 13.42
CA ASP A 259 -4.21 23.24 13.91
C ASP A 259 -5.29 22.46 14.72
N ALA A 260 -4.99 21.24 15.18
CA ALA A 260 -5.90 20.45 16.02
C ALA A 260 -6.19 21.17 17.34
N ASP A 261 -7.35 20.90 17.94
CA ASP A 261 -7.73 21.44 19.25
C ASP A 261 -6.98 20.71 20.37
N ASP A 262 -5.69 20.96 20.46
CA ASP A 262 -4.76 20.37 21.42
C ASP A 262 -4.06 21.47 22.23
N GLN A 263 -3.89 21.28 23.55
CA GLN A 263 -3.32 22.29 24.43
C GLN A 263 -1.83 22.54 24.14
N GLN A 264 -1.09 21.50 23.76
CA GLN A 264 0.34 21.63 23.45
C GLN A 264 0.55 22.39 22.13
N LEU A 265 -0.28 22.15 21.13
CA LEU A 265 -0.25 22.94 19.89
C LEU A 265 -0.62 24.41 20.13
N LYS A 266 -1.52 24.71 21.08
CA LYS A 266 -1.82 26.09 21.51
C LYS A 266 -0.65 26.74 22.20
N ASN A 267 0.05 26.03 23.09
CA ASN A 267 1.22 26.51 23.77
C ASN A 267 2.37 26.82 22.79
N GLY A 268 2.60 25.96 21.78
CA GLY A 268 3.64 26.15 20.75
C GLY A 268 3.20 27.01 19.55
N HIS A 269 1.93 27.43 19.50
CA HIS A 269 1.32 28.10 18.32
C HIS A 269 1.38 27.25 17.04
N GLY A 270 1.47 25.92 17.20
CA GLY A 270 1.79 24.87 16.24
C GLY A 270 2.85 23.95 16.82
N TYR A 271 3.72 23.39 16.02
CA TYR A 271 4.84 22.61 16.54
C TYR A 271 5.99 23.53 16.95
N ASP A 272 6.40 23.48 18.20
CA ASP A 272 7.63 24.07 18.79
C ASP A 272 8.02 23.24 20.02
N HIS A 273 8.30 21.96 19.80
CA HIS A 273 8.51 20.98 20.86
C HIS A 273 9.77 20.17 20.63
N ASN A 274 10.28 19.55 21.70
CA ASN A 274 11.37 18.59 21.63
C ASN A 274 10.84 17.17 21.69
N TRP A 275 11.12 16.36 20.68
CA TRP A 275 10.91 14.91 20.64
C TRP A 275 12.07 14.18 21.26
N CYS A 276 11.76 13.18 22.10
CA CYS A 276 12.74 12.27 22.69
C CYS A 276 13.01 11.14 21.71
N LEU A 277 14.20 11.11 21.14
CA LEU A 277 14.57 10.18 20.07
C LEU A 277 14.70 8.74 20.59
N ASP A 278 14.13 7.78 19.87
CA ASP A 278 14.22 6.35 20.17
C ASP A 278 15.59 5.81 19.72
N LYS A 279 16.61 5.98 20.56
CA LYS A 279 17.99 5.56 20.31
C LYS A 279 18.45 4.53 21.33
N ASP A 280 19.09 3.47 20.86
CA ASP A 280 19.67 2.42 21.71
C ASP A 280 21.13 2.73 22.10
N THR A 281 21.79 3.62 21.36
CA THR A 281 23.20 4.01 21.54
C THR A 281 23.41 5.48 21.22
N ASP A 282 24.58 6.03 21.61
CA ASP A 282 25.01 7.38 21.23
C ASP A 282 25.63 7.44 19.81
N ALA A 283 25.35 6.43 18.95
CA ALA A 283 25.82 6.46 17.56
C ALA A 283 25.02 7.47 16.73
N VAL A 284 25.68 8.02 15.70
CA VAL A 284 25.02 8.85 14.69
C VAL A 284 24.12 7.94 13.83
N GLU A 285 22.81 8.13 13.92
CA GLU A 285 21.82 7.35 13.19
C GLU A 285 20.71 8.22 12.62
N LEU A 286 20.01 7.74 11.58
CA LEU A 286 18.89 8.41 10.95
C LEU A 286 17.70 8.49 11.92
N VAL A 287 17.26 9.72 12.22
CA VAL A 287 16.19 9.99 13.19
C VAL A 287 15.03 10.80 12.61
N CYS A 288 15.25 11.56 11.54
CA CYS A 288 14.20 12.38 10.93
C CYS A 288 14.36 12.45 9.40
N LYS A 289 13.24 12.47 8.68
CA LYS A 289 13.19 12.82 7.25
C LYS A 289 12.04 13.79 7.01
N VAL A 290 12.34 14.91 6.34
CA VAL A 290 11.33 15.83 5.80
C VAL A 290 11.48 15.88 4.30
N ALA A 291 10.38 15.69 3.58
CA ALA A 291 10.37 15.68 2.11
C ALA A 291 9.26 16.57 1.55
N ASP A 292 9.55 17.25 0.45
CA ASP A 292 8.55 17.98 -0.32
C ASP A 292 8.00 17.11 -1.46
N PRO A 293 6.72 16.71 -1.41
CA PRO A 293 6.12 15.87 -2.47
C PRO A 293 6.15 16.51 -3.87
N LYS A 294 6.17 17.84 -3.96
CA LYS A 294 6.16 18.56 -5.26
C LYS A 294 7.50 18.54 -5.97
N THR A 295 8.57 18.89 -5.28
CA THR A 295 9.91 18.98 -5.85
C THR A 295 10.72 17.69 -5.71
N GLY A 296 10.33 16.84 -4.76
CA GLY A 296 11.05 15.66 -4.33
C GLY A 296 12.22 15.93 -3.39
N ARG A 297 12.61 17.20 -3.20
CA ARG A 297 13.70 17.50 -2.28
C ARG A 297 13.40 16.99 -0.89
N PHE A 298 14.39 16.41 -0.26
CA PHE A 298 14.31 16.01 1.14
C PHE A 298 15.55 16.44 1.92
N VAL A 299 15.37 16.53 3.23
CA VAL A 299 16.44 16.54 4.23
C VAL A 299 16.23 15.37 5.19
N GLU A 300 17.25 14.53 5.33
CA GLU A 300 17.35 13.54 6.39
C GLU A 300 18.30 14.05 7.46
N VAL A 301 17.95 13.84 8.73
CA VAL A 301 18.78 14.21 9.87
C VAL A 301 19.26 12.94 10.58
N LEU A 302 20.58 12.80 10.66
CA LEU A 302 21.26 11.77 11.44
C LEU A 302 21.98 12.44 12.59
N THR A 303 21.88 11.92 13.82
CA THR A 303 22.53 12.54 14.98
C THR A 303 22.84 11.54 16.09
N ASP A 304 23.83 11.90 16.93
CA ASP A 304 24.15 11.26 18.21
C ASP A 304 23.34 11.84 19.38
N GLN A 305 22.62 12.96 19.18
CA GLN A 305 21.90 13.64 20.22
C GLN A 305 20.60 12.93 20.66
N PRO A 306 20.14 13.09 21.92
CA PRO A 306 18.97 12.39 22.46
C PRO A 306 17.63 13.03 22.08
N GLY A 307 17.63 14.28 21.61
CA GLY A 307 16.42 15.06 21.32
C GLY A 307 16.46 15.74 19.97
N MET A 308 15.27 16.00 19.45
CA MET A 308 15.03 16.78 18.23
C MET A 308 14.00 17.86 18.53
N GLN A 309 14.41 19.13 18.54
CA GLN A 309 13.45 20.23 18.48
C GLN A 309 12.94 20.39 17.07
N PHE A 310 11.63 20.35 16.90
CA PHE A 310 10.96 20.68 15.66
C PHE A 310 10.13 21.95 15.86
N TYR A 311 10.47 22.99 15.08
CA TYR A 311 9.77 24.27 15.04
C TYR A 311 9.20 24.51 13.65
N SER A 312 7.90 24.71 13.53
CA SER A 312 7.18 24.83 12.25
C SER A 312 7.04 26.25 11.69
N GLY A 313 7.86 27.20 12.18
CA GLY A 313 7.86 28.59 11.66
C GLY A 313 6.66 29.43 12.08
N ASN A 314 6.14 29.19 13.28
CA ASN A 314 4.86 29.72 13.77
C ASN A 314 4.91 31.24 14.09
N PHE A 315 6.10 31.79 14.37
CA PHE A 315 6.29 33.21 14.74
C PHE A 315 6.66 34.11 13.56
N PHE A 316 6.86 33.55 12.36
CA PHE A 316 6.99 34.33 11.14
C PHE A 316 5.62 34.97 10.76
N THR A 317 5.64 36.00 9.93
CA THR A 317 4.43 36.73 9.52
C THR A 317 4.28 36.79 8.00
N GLY A 318 3.06 37.00 7.54
CA GLY A 318 2.76 37.17 6.11
C GLY A 318 3.09 35.91 5.30
N LYS A 319 3.87 36.03 4.24
CA LYS A 319 4.25 34.92 3.36
C LYS A 319 5.25 33.96 3.99
N GLU A 320 5.90 34.38 5.06
CA GLU A 320 6.91 33.58 5.76
C GLU A 320 6.28 32.72 6.87
N TYR A 321 5.03 33.00 7.28
CA TYR A 321 4.29 32.21 8.25
C TYR A 321 4.22 30.74 7.81
N ARG A 322 4.82 29.84 8.60
CA ARG A 322 4.97 28.42 8.28
C ARG A 322 5.61 28.18 6.90
N GLY A 323 6.47 29.09 6.45
CA GLY A 323 7.20 28.98 5.16
C GLY A 323 8.51 28.22 5.26
N SER A 324 9.00 28.00 6.48
CA SER A 324 10.20 27.24 6.78
C SER A 324 10.07 26.54 8.12
N LEU A 325 10.90 25.53 8.36
CA LEU A 325 10.94 24.76 9.61
C LEU A 325 12.37 24.62 10.13
N ALA A 326 12.54 24.54 11.45
CA ALA A 326 13.82 24.20 12.08
C ALA A 326 13.81 22.76 12.61
N LEU A 327 14.96 22.08 12.46
CA LEU A 327 15.25 20.75 13.00
C LEU A 327 16.55 20.84 13.77
N GLU A 328 16.46 20.88 15.10
CA GLU A 328 17.58 21.14 16.00
C GLU A 328 17.87 19.87 16.83
N ALA A 329 18.90 19.12 16.41
CA ALA A 329 19.37 17.99 17.19
C ALA A 329 20.12 18.50 18.42
N GLN A 330 19.66 18.13 19.62
CA GLN A 330 20.12 18.75 20.87
C GLN A 330 19.88 17.85 22.08
N ARG A 331 20.44 18.22 23.23
CA ARG A 331 19.96 17.73 24.52
C ARG A 331 18.62 18.37 24.87
N TYR A 332 17.89 17.78 25.82
CA TYR A 332 16.55 18.27 26.15
C TYR A 332 16.62 19.74 26.67
N PRO A 333 15.67 20.60 26.22
CA PRO A 333 15.56 21.97 26.74
C PRO A 333 15.37 21.97 28.27
N ASP A 334 15.93 22.98 28.94
CA ASP A 334 15.88 23.16 30.39
C ASP A 334 16.42 21.96 31.23
N ALA A 335 17.21 21.07 30.60
CA ALA A 335 17.73 19.86 31.25
C ALA A 335 18.52 20.14 32.53
N VAL A 336 19.11 21.34 32.66
CA VAL A 336 19.85 21.75 33.87
C VAL A 336 18.95 21.90 35.11
N ASN A 337 17.64 22.06 34.91
CA ASN A 337 16.62 22.22 35.96
C ASN A 337 15.73 20.95 36.16
N HIS A 338 15.97 19.87 35.40
CA HIS A 338 15.19 18.62 35.47
C HIS A 338 16.11 17.41 35.67
N GLU A 339 16.05 16.79 36.87
CA GLU A 339 16.92 15.64 37.21
C GLU A 339 16.65 14.38 36.39
N ASN A 340 15.44 14.23 35.83
CA ASN A 340 15.03 13.10 34.99
C ASN A 340 15.41 13.28 33.52
N PHE A 341 15.98 14.42 33.13
CA PHE A 341 16.45 14.66 31.77
C PHE A 341 17.91 14.24 31.58
N THR A 342 18.32 14.03 30.35
CA THR A 342 19.73 13.74 30.02
C THR A 342 20.63 14.85 30.56
N PRO A 343 21.68 14.54 31.37
CA PRO A 343 22.53 15.57 31.99
C PRO A 343 23.17 16.52 30.97
N SER A 344 23.12 17.81 31.26
CA SER A 344 23.70 18.86 30.41
C SER A 344 24.97 19.52 30.99
N ILE A 345 25.38 19.16 32.19
CA ILE A 345 26.59 19.74 32.83
C ILE A 345 27.84 19.09 32.25
N LEU A 346 28.74 19.93 31.70
CA LEU A 346 30.08 19.54 31.29
C LEU A 346 31.06 19.88 32.42
N ARG A 347 31.96 18.96 32.76
CA ARG A 347 32.93 19.13 33.84
C ARG A 347 34.36 19.24 33.29
N PRO A 348 35.29 19.90 34.04
CA PRO A 348 36.70 19.92 33.67
C PRO A 348 37.26 18.52 33.43
N GLY A 349 37.92 18.34 32.30
CA GLY A 349 38.47 17.07 31.86
C GLY A 349 37.53 16.17 31.06
N GLU A 350 36.26 16.54 30.95
CA GLU A 350 35.30 15.93 30.06
C GLU A 350 35.27 16.65 28.70
N THR A 351 34.78 15.96 27.65
CA THR A 351 34.57 16.56 26.33
C THR A 351 33.08 16.45 25.97
N TYR A 352 32.46 17.57 25.69
CA TYR A 352 31.17 17.60 25.03
C TYR A 352 31.37 17.25 23.55
N SER A 353 30.54 16.38 23.00
CA SER A 353 30.49 16.01 21.58
C SER A 353 29.07 16.05 21.07
N SER A 354 28.89 16.60 19.90
CA SER A 354 27.61 16.58 19.16
C SER A 354 27.88 16.50 17.67
N THR A 355 27.35 15.44 17.04
CA THR A 355 27.45 15.27 15.60
C THR A 355 26.07 15.21 15.01
N THR A 356 25.81 16.10 14.05
CA THR A 356 24.58 16.11 13.25
C THR A 356 24.93 16.06 11.76
N VAL A 357 24.30 15.20 11.01
CA VAL A 357 24.46 15.07 9.55
C VAL A 357 23.13 15.38 8.88
N TYR A 358 23.13 16.39 8.02
CA TYR A 358 22.02 16.65 7.11
C TYR A 358 22.35 16.03 5.77
N ARG A 359 21.56 15.01 5.36
CA ARG A 359 21.68 14.38 4.04
C ARG A 359 20.61 14.95 3.13
N PHE A 360 21.05 15.56 2.03
CA PHE A 360 20.16 16.15 1.03
C PHE A 360 20.04 15.24 -0.19
N GLY A 361 18.86 15.21 -0.78
CA GLY A 361 18.61 14.44 -1.98
C GLY A 361 17.23 14.71 -2.57
N THR A 362 16.85 13.85 -3.51
CA THR A 362 15.57 13.93 -4.22
C THR A 362 14.91 12.57 -4.27
N ASP A 363 13.68 12.47 -3.76
CA ASP A 363 12.84 11.30 -3.94
C ASP A 363 12.24 11.29 -5.35
N PRO A 364 12.13 10.14 -6.03
CA PRO A 364 11.37 10.00 -7.27
C PRO A 364 9.90 10.29 -7.03
N VAL A 365 9.12 10.54 -8.11
CA VAL A 365 7.67 10.73 -8.01
C VAL A 365 7.00 9.49 -7.43
N TRP A 366 7.52 8.33 -7.79
CA TRP A 366 7.11 7.03 -7.27
C TRP A 366 8.29 6.05 -7.31
N ALA A 367 8.31 5.16 -6.33
CA ALA A 367 9.12 3.96 -6.29
C ALA A 367 8.43 2.92 -5.40
N PRO A 368 8.64 1.63 -5.64
CA PRO A 368 8.14 0.60 -4.75
C PRO A 368 8.64 0.80 -3.32
N ALA A 369 7.72 0.74 -2.36
CA ALA A 369 8.03 0.94 -0.95
C ALA A 369 8.72 -0.27 -0.31
N GLY A 370 9.60 -0.02 0.65
CA GLY A 370 10.28 -1.06 1.44
C GLY A 370 11.30 -1.87 0.65
N ASN A 371 11.85 -2.88 1.33
CA ASN A 371 12.94 -3.73 0.83
C ASN A 371 12.61 -5.24 0.84
N ARG A 372 11.34 -5.61 0.93
CA ARG A 372 10.91 -7.01 0.90
C ARG A 372 11.10 -7.63 -0.48
N ILE A 373 11.05 -8.96 -0.54
CA ILE A 373 11.10 -9.69 -1.81
C ILE A 373 10.00 -9.21 -2.77
N ARG A 374 10.31 -9.26 -4.06
CA ARG A 374 9.39 -8.91 -5.15
C ARG A 374 9.50 -9.93 -6.27
N THR A 375 8.44 -10.07 -7.02
CA THR A 375 8.44 -10.87 -8.24
C THR A 375 9.30 -10.21 -9.34
N GLU A 376 9.58 -10.95 -10.43
CA GLU A 376 10.28 -10.38 -11.59
C GLU A 376 9.43 -9.35 -12.34
N TRP A 377 8.10 -9.44 -12.28
CA TRP A 377 7.17 -8.51 -12.93
C TRP A 377 7.11 -7.14 -12.25
N ALA A 378 7.53 -7.02 -11.00
CA ALA A 378 7.56 -5.74 -10.29
C ALA A 378 8.38 -4.66 -11.01
N GLU A 379 9.43 -5.06 -11.75
CA GLU A 379 10.26 -4.15 -12.54
C GLU A 379 9.55 -3.55 -13.76
N GLN A 380 8.45 -4.18 -14.20
CA GLN A 380 7.63 -3.70 -15.33
C GLN A 380 6.56 -2.70 -14.89
N VAL A 381 6.31 -2.60 -13.58
CA VAL A 381 5.30 -1.69 -13.03
C VAL A 381 5.85 -0.27 -12.97
N SER A 382 5.08 0.66 -13.46
CA SER A 382 5.37 2.09 -13.41
C SER A 382 4.07 2.90 -13.37
N PRO A 383 4.14 4.22 -13.09
CA PRO A 383 2.96 5.08 -13.17
C PRO A 383 2.18 5.02 -14.48
N ASP A 384 2.87 4.77 -15.59
CA ASP A 384 2.27 4.68 -16.92
C ASP A 384 1.93 3.24 -17.34
N ASN A 385 2.26 2.25 -16.51
CA ASN A 385 2.05 0.81 -16.77
C ASN A 385 1.58 0.07 -15.51
N ALA A 386 0.45 0.51 -14.95
CA ALA A 386 -0.21 -0.10 -13.80
C ALA A 386 -1.56 -0.66 -14.25
N HIS A 387 -1.60 -1.91 -14.71
CA HIS A 387 -2.79 -2.57 -15.26
C HIS A 387 -3.53 -1.72 -16.31
N PRO A 388 -2.90 -1.44 -17.47
CA PRO A 388 -3.51 -0.62 -18.51
C PRO A 388 -4.53 -1.39 -19.37
N GLU A 389 -4.66 -2.71 -19.18
CA GLU A 389 -5.50 -3.60 -19.95
C GLU A 389 -6.99 -3.34 -19.68
N TYR A 390 -7.86 -3.66 -20.69
CA TYR A 390 -9.31 -3.60 -20.51
C TYR A 390 -9.77 -4.52 -19.37
N PRO A 391 -10.44 -4.00 -18.35
CA PRO A 391 -10.61 -4.74 -17.08
C PRO A 391 -11.73 -5.79 -17.13
N ARG A 392 -12.73 -5.66 -18.03
CA ARG A 392 -13.95 -6.49 -18.11
C ARG A 392 -14.06 -7.27 -19.41
N PRO A 393 -13.17 -8.26 -19.71
CA PRO A 393 -13.13 -8.95 -21.01
C PRO A 393 -14.38 -9.80 -21.30
N GLN A 394 -15.20 -10.11 -20.31
CA GLN A 394 -16.47 -10.83 -20.53
C GLN A 394 -17.55 -9.96 -21.16
N MET A 395 -17.43 -8.62 -21.14
CA MET A 395 -18.35 -7.69 -21.80
C MET A 395 -17.60 -6.46 -22.28
N VAL A 396 -17.21 -6.42 -23.56
CA VAL A 396 -16.28 -5.45 -24.12
C VAL A 396 -17.01 -4.30 -24.80
N ARG A 397 -16.58 -3.07 -24.47
CA ARG A 397 -16.91 -1.81 -25.15
C ARG A 397 -15.67 -1.14 -25.71
N LYS A 398 -15.85 -0.34 -26.76
CA LYS A 398 -14.72 0.34 -27.44
C LYS A 398 -14.33 1.65 -26.77
N ASP A 399 -15.33 2.38 -26.28
CA ASP A 399 -15.15 3.73 -25.75
C ASP A 399 -14.97 3.66 -24.23
N TRP A 400 -13.74 3.52 -23.78
CA TRP A 400 -13.35 3.47 -22.38
C TRP A 400 -12.01 4.15 -22.13
N LYS A 401 -11.71 4.44 -20.87
CA LYS A 401 -10.43 5.01 -20.44
C LYS A 401 -10.05 4.50 -19.07
N CYS A 402 -8.82 3.97 -18.94
CA CYS A 402 -8.23 3.61 -17.67
C CYS A 402 -7.92 4.87 -16.85
N LEU A 403 -8.19 4.83 -15.55
CA LEU A 403 -7.83 5.87 -14.57
C LEU A 403 -6.77 5.41 -13.58
N ASN A 404 -6.22 4.19 -13.74
CA ASN A 404 -5.09 3.74 -12.96
C ASN A 404 -3.88 4.69 -13.13
N GLY A 405 -2.93 4.63 -12.21
CA GLY A 405 -1.76 5.47 -12.21
C GLY A 405 -1.59 6.20 -10.87
N LEU A 406 -0.85 7.29 -10.85
CA LEU A 406 -0.57 8.02 -9.62
C LEU A 406 -1.74 8.91 -9.20
N TRP A 407 -2.25 8.64 -7.99
CA TRP A 407 -3.22 9.48 -7.30
C TRP A 407 -2.58 10.13 -6.07
N ASP A 408 -3.11 11.25 -5.59
CA ASP A 408 -2.76 11.77 -4.26
C ASP A 408 -3.44 10.89 -3.19
N TYR A 409 -2.77 10.68 -2.06
CA TYR A 409 -3.37 10.00 -0.92
C TYR A 409 -3.10 10.73 0.40
N ALA A 410 -3.95 10.47 1.40
CA ALA A 410 -3.72 10.85 2.79
C ALA A 410 -4.33 9.80 3.74
N ILE A 411 -3.60 9.49 4.83
CA ILE A 411 -4.08 8.62 5.91
C ILE A 411 -4.29 9.49 7.14
N VAL A 412 -5.54 9.68 7.53
CA VAL A 412 -5.94 10.54 8.65
C VAL A 412 -6.95 9.81 9.55
N PRO A 413 -7.19 10.25 10.79
CA PRO A 413 -8.24 9.68 11.63
C PRO A 413 -9.59 9.59 10.88
N ASP A 414 -10.33 8.52 11.11
CA ASP A 414 -11.62 8.24 10.44
C ASP A 414 -12.66 9.34 10.62
N SER A 415 -12.60 10.04 11.76
CA SER A 415 -13.43 11.19 12.11
C SER A 415 -13.03 12.50 11.42
N ALA A 416 -11.86 12.55 10.76
CA ALA A 416 -11.39 13.76 10.09
C ALA A 416 -12.21 14.06 8.83
N GLU A 417 -12.38 15.37 8.55
CA GLU A 417 -12.89 15.83 7.26
C GLU A 417 -11.87 15.57 6.15
N GLN A 418 -12.26 15.86 4.90
CA GLN A 418 -11.36 15.71 3.76
C GLN A 418 -10.04 16.48 3.99
N PRO A 419 -8.89 15.81 3.95
CA PRO A 419 -7.59 16.45 4.18
C PRO A 419 -7.29 17.53 3.16
N LYS A 420 -6.77 18.65 3.64
CA LYS A 420 -6.30 19.74 2.78
C LYS A 420 -4.99 19.37 2.06
N TYR A 421 -4.16 18.57 2.70
CA TYR A 421 -2.84 18.16 2.22
C TYR A 421 -2.80 16.65 1.94
N SER A 422 -1.96 16.23 1.01
CA SER A 422 -1.69 14.82 0.74
C SER A 422 -0.40 14.37 1.44
N ASP A 423 -0.33 13.10 1.81
CA ASP A 423 0.90 12.47 2.32
C ASP A 423 1.91 12.15 1.20
N GLY A 424 1.45 12.15 -0.04
CA GLY A 424 2.24 11.84 -1.22
C GLY A 424 1.41 11.24 -2.35
N LYS A 425 2.06 10.38 -3.16
CA LYS A 425 1.42 9.68 -4.27
C LYS A 425 1.27 8.20 -3.96
N ILE A 426 0.15 7.62 -4.40
CA ILE A 426 -0.13 6.19 -4.38
C ILE A 426 -0.37 5.70 -5.81
N LEU A 427 0.21 4.56 -6.17
CA LEU A 427 0.00 3.94 -7.48
C LEU A 427 -1.24 3.03 -7.45
N VAL A 428 -2.34 3.49 -8.06
CA VAL A 428 -3.56 2.71 -8.26
C VAL A 428 -3.33 1.74 -9.43
N PRO A 429 -3.73 0.45 -9.32
CA PRO A 429 -4.63 -0.15 -8.34
C PRO A 429 -3.92 -0.96 -7.23
N PHE A 430 -2.84 -0.49 -6.69
CA PHE A 430 -2.16 -1.19 -5.60
C PHE A 430 -2.58 -0.63 -4.23
N CYS A 431 -3.00 -1.52 -3.30
CA CYS A 431 -3.46 -1.12 -1.98
C CYS A 431 -2.36 -0.46 -1.14
N ALA A 432 -2.74 0.34 -0.14
CA ALA A 432 -1.82 1.16 0.64
C ALA A 432 -0.69 0.38 1.34
N GLU A 433 -0.95 -0.86 1.75
CA GLU A 433 0.03 -1.73 2.44
C GLU A 433 1.05 -2.36 1.49
N SER A 434 0.76 -2.42 0.20
CA SER A 434 1.61 -3.08 -0.79
C SER A 434 2.87 -2.29 -1.12
N SER A 435 3.93 -2.99 -1.52
CA SER A 435 5.17 -2.35 -2.01
C SER A 435 4.92 -1.53 -3.27
N LEU A 436 4.17 -2.08 -4.23
CA LEU A 436 3.94 -1.44 -5.54
C LEU A 436 3.04 -0.20 -5.46
N SER A 437 2.28 -0.01 -4.39
CA SER A 437 1.59 1.26 -4.18
C SER A 437 2.54 2.46 -4.05
N GLY A 438 3.80 2.23 -3.65
CA GLY A 438 4.76 3.25 -3.25
C GLY A 438 4.54 3.78 -1.82
N VAL A 439 3.50 3.31 -1.13
CA VAL A 439 3.13 3.74 0.23
C VAL A 439 3.67 2.77 1.28
N GLY A 440 3.33 1.48 1.17
CA GLY A 440 3.82 0.42 2.08
C GLY A 440 3.42 0.61 3.54
N LYS A 441 2.28 1.30 3.81
CA LYS A 441 1.82 1.65 5.16
C LYS A 441 0.51 0.96 5.49
N ARG A 442 0.38 0.49 6.73
CA ARG A 442 -0.90 0.03 7.25
C ARG A 442 -1.80 1.23 7.54
N VAL A 443 -3.05 1.18 7.07
CA VAL A 443 -4.06 2.20 7.36
C VAL A 443 -4.67 1.97 8.74
N GLY A 444 -5.23 0.77 8.99
CA GLY A 444 -5.86 0.37 10.25
C GLY A 444 -7.24 0.97 10.49
N GLY A 445 -8.06 0.26 11.28
CA GLY A 445 -9.48 0.53 11.42
C GLY A 445 -9.91 1.81 12.16
N LYS A 446 -8.97 2.67 12.56
CA LYS A 446 -9.25 3.99 13.17
C LYS A 446 -8.90 5.16 12.24
N ASN A 447 -8.46 4.86 11.03
CA ASN A 447 -8.07 5.83 10.03
C ASN A 447 -8.93 5.70 8.78
N ALA A 448 -9.02 6.78 8.03
CA ALA A 448 -9.52 6.83 6.69
C ALA A 448 -8.36 6.97 5.71
N LEU A 449 -8.43 6.23 4.60
CA LEU A 449 -7.56 6.43 3.44
C LEU A 449 -8.31 7.28 2.43
N TRP A 450 -7.81 8.49 2.22
CA TRP A 450 -8.34 9.39 1.22
C TRP A 450 -7.53 9.29 -0.05
N TYR A 451 -8.23 9.33 -1.19
CA TYR A 451 -7.64 9.41 -2.53
C TYR A 451 -8.13 10.65 -3.24
N LYS A 452 -7.28 11.19 -4.10
CA LYS A 452 -7.65 12.28 -5.00
C LYS A 452 -6.93 12.13 -6.34
N THR A 453 -7.68 12.26 -7.44
CA THR A 453 -7.12 12.31 -8.79
C THR A 453 -7.88 13.26 -9.67
N THR A 454 -7.31 13.57 -10.82
CA THR A 454 -7.96 14.36 -11.86
C THR A 454 -7.89 13.64 -13.20
N PHE A 455 -8.96 13.80 -14.00
CA PHE A 455 -9.01 13.21 -15.34
C PHE A 455 -9.83 14.06 -16.30
N GLU A 456 -9.68 13.77 -17.60
CA GLU A 456 -10.47 14.38 -18.66
C GLU A 456 -11.36 13.34 -19.32
N VAL A 457 -12.60 13.71 -19.58
CA VAL A 457 -13.54 12.92 -20.38
C VAL A 457 -13.41 13.34 -21.84
N PRO A 458 -13.26 12.39 -22.79
CA PRO A 458 -13.18 12.71 -24.21
C PRO A 458 -14.37 13.55 -24.67
N SER A 459 -14.11 14.64 -25.37
CA SER A 459 -15.14 15.56 -25.83
C SER A 459 -16.12 14.97 -26.86
N SER A 460 -15.80 13.81 -27.44
CA SER A 460 -16.66 13.02 -28.32
C SER A 460 -17.76 12.27 -27.57
N TRP A 461 -17.61 12.00 -26.28
CA TRP A 461 -18.59 11.32 -25.45
C TRP A 461 -19.73 12.28 -25.11
N LYS A 462 -20.93 12.02 -25.65
CA LYS A 462 -22.04 12.97 -25.57
C LYS A 462 -23.20 12.52 -24.69
N ASP A 463 -23.36 11.19 -24.53
CA ASP A 463 -24.46 10.62 -23.78
C ASP A 463 -24.04 10.38 -22.33
N ARG A 464 -23.97 9.12 -21.88
CA ARG A 464 -23.64 8.81 -20.49
C ARG A 464 -22.20 8.41 -20.30
N VAL A 465 -21.66 8.77 -19.15
CA VAL A 465 -20.32 8.37 -18.71
C VAL A 465 -20.45 7.61 -17.39
N ILE A 466 -19.99 6.38 -17.39
CA ILE A 466 -20.01 5.51 -16.21
C ILE A 466 -18.60 5.43 -15.64
N LEU A 467 -18.49 5.70 -14.34
CA LEU A 467 -17.26 5.50 -13.56
C LEU A 467 -17.34 4.12 -12.89
N ASN A 468 -16.38 3.26 -13.17
CA ASN A 468 -16.31 1.90 -12.69
C ASN A 468 -15.15 1.71 -11.73
N PHE A 469 -15.39 0.94 -10.67
CA PHE A 469 -14.41 0.41 -9.73
C PHE A 469 -14.56 -1.11 -9.69
N ASP A 470 -13.48 -1.84 -9.98
CA ASP A 470 -13.57 -3.30 -9.98
C ASP A 470 -13.50 -3.87 -8.55
N ALA A 471 -12.72 -3.27 -7.65
CA ALA A 471 -12.80 -3.53 -6.20
C ALA A 471 -12.10 -2.46 -5.35
N VAL A 472 -12.71 -2.12 -4.23
CA VAL A 472 -12.15 -1.24 -3.19
C VAL A 472 -12.47 -1.82 -1.81
N ASP A 473 -11.47 -2.17 -1.02
CA ASP A 473 -11.65 -2.75 0.31
C ASP A 473 -11.60 -1.65 1.38
N TRP A 474 -12.61 -1.42 2.19
CA TRP A 474 -13.90 -2.14 2.24
C TRP A 474 -15.08 -1.18 1.97
N SER A 475 -15.19 -0.03 2.70
CA SER A 475 -16.24 1.00 2.51
C SER A 475 -15.68 2.16 1.74
N CYS A 476 -16.22 2.45 0.56
CA CYS A 476 -15.77 3.51 -0.34
C CYS A 476 -16.86 4.56 -0.53
N GLU A 477 -16.62 5.78 -0.09
CA GLU A 477 -17.46 6.93 -0.39
C GLU A 477 -16.78 7.80 -1.44
N ALA A 478 -17.52 8.25 -2.46
CA ALA A 478 -16.99 8.94 -3.63
C ALA A 478 -17.65 10.29 -3.89
N TRP A 479 -16.84 11.25 -4.35
CA TRP A 479 -17.26 12.60 -4.79
C TRP A 479 -16.63 12.93 -6.14
N LEU A 480 -17.40 13.57 -7.02
CA LEU A 480 -16.90 14.14 -8.28
C LEU A 480 -17.17 15.64 -8.29
N ASN A 481 -16.13 16.44 -8.54
CA ASN A 481 -16.22 17.91 -8.58
C ASN A 481 -16.89 18.49 -7.32
N GLY A 482 -16.59 17.93 -6.14
CA GLY A 482 -17.14 18.31 -4.84
C GLY A 482 -18.57 17.86 -4.57
N LYS A 483 -19.20 17.11 -5.48
CA LYS A 483 -20.55 16.55 -5.30
C LYS A 483 -20.46 15.07 -4.97
N ARG A 484 -21.16 14.63 -3.93
CA ARG A 484 -21.21 13.24 -3.50
C ARG A 484 -21.90 12.37 -4.57
N LEU A 485 -21.22 11.31 -5.00
CA LEU A 485 -21.77 10.29 -5.89
C LEU A 485 -22.55 9.22 -5.11
N GLY A 486 -21.93 8.68 -4.06
CA GLY A 486 -22.53 7.62 -3.25
C GLY A 486 -21.53 6.94 -2.36
N ILE A 487 -21.95 5.81 -1.79
CA ILE A 487 -21.13 4.91 -0.97
C ILE A 487 -21.34 3.47 -1.44
N HIS A 488 -20.27 2.69 -1.48
CA HIS A 488 -20.26 1.25 -1.65
C HIS A 488 -19.62 0.58 -0.44
N THR A 489 -20.10 -0.59 -0.07
CA THR A 489 -19.49 -1.49 0.92
C THR A 489 -19.33 -2.87 0.32
N GLY A 490 -18.21 -3.51 0.57
CA GLY A 490 -17.84 -4.80 0.02
C GLY A 490 -16.45 -4.74 -0.60
N GLY A 491 -15.54 -5.61 -0.13
CA GLY A 491 -14.13 -5.56 -0.53
C GLY A 491 -13.81 -6.27 -1.85
N TYR A 492 -14.76 -7.05 -2.40
CA TYR A 492 -14.49 -8.02 -3.47
C TYR A 492 -15.38 -7.87 -4.69
N THR A 493 -16.25 -6.86 -4.73
CA THR A 493 -17.24 -6.71 -5.79
C THR A 493 -17.07 -5.40 -6.55
N ALA A 494 -17.32 -5.45 -7.86
CA ALA A 494 -17.31 -4.28 -8.72
C ALA A 494 -18.56 -3.42 -8.49
N PHE A 495 -18.40 -2.10 -8.61
CA PHE A 495 -19.49 -1.14 -8.53
C PHE A 495 -19.25 0.05 -9.47
N SER A 496 -20.30 0.80 -9.76
CA SER A 496 -20.22 1.92 -10.68
C SER A 496 -21.12 3.08 -10.30
N PHE A 497 -20.80 4.26 -10.84
CA PHE A 497 -21.63 5.47 -10.75
C PHE A 497 -21.85 6.07 -12.14
N ASP A 498 -23.07 6.44 -12.48
CA ASP A 498 -23.33 7.35 -13.60
C ASP A 498 -22.90 8.76 -13.19
N ILE A 499 -21.83 9.25 -13.81
CA ILE A 499 -21.25 10.55 -13.49
C ILE A 499 -21.68 11.67 -14.43
N THR A 500 -22.58 11.41 -15.37
CA THR A 500 -22.96 12.33 -16.45
C THR A 500 -23.38 13.71 -15.94
N ASP A 501 -24.28 13.76 -14.94
CA ASP A 501 -24.81 15.01 -14.37
C ASP A 501 -23.83 15.72 -13.40
N TYR A 502 -22.70 15.09 -13.12
CA TYR A 502 -21.65 15.60 -12.23
C TYR A 502 -20.49 16.22 -12.99
N LEU A 503 -20.41 16.00 -14.32
CA LEU A 503 -19.30 16.47 -15.14
C LEU A 503 -19.30 17.99 -15.26
N VAL A 504 -18.08 18.56 -15.27
CA VAL A 504 -17.84 19.98 -15.54
C VAL A 504 -17.00 20.11 -16.83
N LYS A 505 -16.91 21.33 -17.37
CA LYS A 505 -16.10 21.59 -18.56
C LYS A 505 -14.60 21.48 -18.22
N GLY A 506 -13.86 20.62 -18.91
CA GLY A 506 -12.42 20.40 -18.72
C GLY A 506 -12.12 19.26 -17.76
N THR A 507 -11.20 19.49 -16.87
CA THR A 507 -10.70 18.50 -15.92
C THR A 507 -11.74 18.20 -14.84
N GLN A 508 -11.94 16.93 -14.54
CA GLN A 508 -12.77 16.42 -13.45
C GLN A 508 -11.89 16.14 -12.25
N GLU A 509 -12.36 16.40 -11.03
CA GLU A 509 -11.71 16.02 -9.77
C GLU A 509 -12.50 14.91 -9.10
N LEU A 510 -11.88 13.76 -8.89
CA LEU A 510 -12.44 12.61 -8.18
C LEU A 510 -11.76 12.48 -6.81
N VAL A 511 -12.59 12.36 -5.77
CA VAL A 511 -12.14 12.16 -4.38
C VAL A 511 -12.83 10.93 -3.81
N LEU A 512 -12.09 10.10 -3.10
CA LEU A 512 -12.61 8.93 -2.37
C LEU A 512 -12.20 8.99 -0.91
N LYS A 513 -13.10 8.51 -0.04
CA LYS A 513 -12.81 8.16 1.36
C LYS A 513 -13.01 6.67 1.53
N VAL A 514 -11.98 5.96 1.99
CA VAL A 514 -12.07 4.53 2.24
C VAL A 514 -11.86 4.24 3.72
N LEU A 515 -12.75 3.41 4.28
CA LEU A 515 -12.66 2.88 5.64
C LEU A 515 -12.58 1.37 5.59
N ASP A 516 -11.62 0.79 6.30
CA ASP A 516 -11.44 -0.65 6.42
C ASP A 516 -11.11 -1.04 7.86
N ASN A 517 -12.01 -1.76 8.49
CA ASN A 517 -11.83 -2.29 9.84
C ASN A 517 -11.40 -3.76 9.81
N THR A 518 -10.58 -4.15 8.89
CA THR A 518 -10.09 -5.51 8.60
C THR A 518 -10.37 -6.58 9.66
N SER A 519 -9.93 -6.34 10.91
CA SER A 519 -10.12 -7.26 12.05
C SER A 519 -11.43 -7.07 12.81
N GLY A 520 -12.29 -6.14 12.37
CA GLY A 520 -13.66 -6.01 12.89
C GLY A 520 -14.53 -7.18 12.43
N CYS A 521 -15.49 -7.60 13.25
CA CYS A 521 -16.28 -8.81 13.01
C CYS A 521 -17.49 -8.61 12.09
N GLU A 522 -17.59 -7.51 11.34
CA GLU A 522 -18.80 -7.17 10.58
C GLU A 522 -18.65 -7.16 9.06
N GLN A 523 -17.46 -7.47 8.53
CA GLN A 523 -17.17 -7.46 7.10
C GLN A 523 -16.53 -8.78 6.63
N PRO A 524 -16.84 -9.27 5.43
CA PRO A 524 -16.01 -10.26 4.74
C PRO A 524 -14.59 -9.71 4.52
N ARG A 525 -13.59 -10.44 4.98
CA ARG A 525 -12.18 -10.01 4.90
C ARG A 525 -11.26 -11.05 4.30
N GLY A 526 -11.74 -12.28 4.11
CA GLY A 526 -10.88 -13.38 3.73
C GLY A 526 -9.86 -13.70 4.82
N LYS A 527 -8.59 -13.89 4.43
CA LYS A 527 -7.48 -14.16 5.37
C LYS A 527 -6.72 -12.91 5.84
N GLN A 528 -7.25 -11.73 5.60
CA GLN A 528 -6.66 -10.47 6.02
C GLN A 528 -6.77 -10.27 7.55
N VAL A 529 -5.70 -9.78 8.18
CA VAL A 529 -5.71 -9.39 9.60
C VAL A 529 -4.83 -8.17 9.87
N SER A 530 -5.17 -7.44 10.94
CA SER A 530 -4.38 -6.30 11.39
C SER A 530 -2.99 -6.69 11.94
N ARG A 531 -2.80 -7.95 12.35
CA ARG A 531 -1.53 -8.49 12.88
C ARG A 531 -1.25 -9.85 12.24
N PRO A 532 -0.57 -9.90 11.08
CA PRO A 532 -0.30 -11.12 10.35
C PRO A 532 0.47 -12.15 11.16
N SER A 533 0.00 -13.41 11.13
CA SER A 533 0.70 -14.56 11.74
C SER A 533 0.05 -15.87 11.31
N GLY A 534 0.83 -16.96 11.23
CA GLY A 534 0.34 -18.30 10.86
C GLY A 534 -0.30 -18.28 9.47
N ILE A 535 -1.56 -18.65 9.39
CA ILE A 535 -2.36 -18.71 8.16
C ILE A 535 -3.11 -17.41 7.84
N TRP A 536 -2.78 -16.31 8.51
CA TRP A 536 -3.43 -15.00 8.35
C TRP A 536 -2.40 -13.97 7.90
N TYR A 537 -2.75 -13.12 6.93
CA TYR A 537 -1.82 -12.31 6.16
C TYR A 537 -2.10 -10.82 6.26
N THR A 538 -1.24 -10.01 5.67
CA THR A 538 -1.27 -8.55 5.68
C THR A 538 -2.61 -8.01 5.15
N SER A 539 -3.18 -7.01 5.83
CA SER A 539 -4.40 -6.32 5.40
C SER A 539 -4.25 -5.64 4.04
N VAL A 540 -5.37 -5.49 3.37
CA VAL A 540 -5.49 -4.80 2.08
C VAL A 540 -6.52 -3.69 2.25
N THR A 541 -6.10 -2.43 2.22
CA THR A 541 -6.99 -1.28 2.37
C THR A 541 -6.99 -0.43 1.12
N GLY A 542 -8.17 -0.11 0.62
CA GLY A 542 -8.35 0.81 -0.51
C GLY A 542 -8.52 0.13 -1.86
N ILE A 543 -8.20 0.86 -2.92
CA ILE A 543 -8.33 0.39 -4.31
C ILE A 543 -7.29 -0.71 -4.54
N TRP A 544 -7.77 -1.92 -4.95
CA TRP A 544 -6.87 -3.03 -5.28
C TRP A 544 -7.15 -3.68 -6.64
N GLN A 545 -8.19 -3.18 -7.37
CA GLN A 545 -8.45 -3.50 -8.77
C GLN A 545 -8.70 -2.21 -9.57
N SER A 546 -8.78 -2.33 -10.90
CA SER A 546 -8.79 -1.19 -11.81
C SER A 546 -9.92 -0.19 -11.58
N VAL A 547 -9.60 1.09 -11.83
CA VAL A 547 -10.57 2.18 -11.91
C VAL A 547 -10.60 2.71 -13.35
N TRP A 548 -11.78 2.87 -13.90
CA TRP A 548 -11.94 3.23 -15.31
C TRP A 548 -13.29 3.88 -15.61
N ILE A 549 -13.37 4.60 -16.74
CA ILE A 549 -14.61 5.19 -17.23
C ILE A 549 -14.96 4.62 -18.59
N GLU A 550 -16.25 4.52 -18.88
CA GLU A 550 -16.75 4.13 -20.20
C GLU A 550 -17.88 5.05 -20.65
N HIS A 551 -18.00 5.19 -21.99
CA HIS A 551 -19.10 5.88 -22.64
C HIS A 551 -20.18 4.88 -23.03
N VAL A 552 -21.43 5.17 -22.66
CA VAL A 552 -22.59 4.38 -23.01
C VAL A 552 -23.73 5.28 -23.51
N ASN A 553 -24.63 4.71 -24.30
CA ASN A 553 -25.83 5.43 -24.75
C ASN A 553 -26.87 5.55 -23.62
N ASP A 554 -27.88 6.42 -23.75
CA ASP A 554 -28.99 6.54 -22.79
C ASP A 554 -29.74 5.20 -22.56
N SER A 555 -29.78 4.36 -23.57
CA SER A 555 -30.26 2.97 -23.44
C SER A 555 -29.10 2.04 -23.71
N HIS A 556 -28.67 1.29 -22.72
CA HIS A 556 -27.48 0.46 -22.81
C HIS A 556 -27.60 -0.82 -21.99
N ILE A 557 -26.75 -1.78 -22.35
CA ILE A 557 -26.58 -3.07 -21.66
C ILE A 557 -25.66 -2.82 -20.46
N VAL A 558 -26.16 -3.10 -19.25
CA VAL A 558 -25.40 -3.00 -18.01
C VAL A 558 -24.62 -4.27 -17.72
N ASP A 559 -25.27 -5.43 -17.91
CA ASP A 559 -24.71 -6.76 -17.70
C ASP A 559 -25.50 -7.81 -18.48
N TYR A 560 -25.02 -9.06 -18.46
CA TYR A 560 -25.75 -10.19 -19.03
C TYR A 560 -25.54 -11.45 -18.19
N ASN A 561 -26.51 -12.38 -18.26
CA ASN A 561 -26.40 -13.72 -17.73
C ASN A 561 -26.63 -14.75 -18.83
N VAL A 562 -25.92 -15.88 -18.77
CA VAL A 562 -26.05 -16.98 -19.73
C VAL A 562 -26.25 -18.32 -19.01
N VAL A 563 -27.24 -19.04 -19.38
CA VAL A 563 -27.47 -20.43 -18.94
C VAL A 563 -27.37 -21.36 -20.15
N SER A 564 -26.48 -22.34 -20.06
CA SER A 564 -26.33 -23.37 -21.11
C SER A 564 -27.03 -24.67 -20.70
N ASP A 565 -27.82 -25.18 -21.60
CA ASP A 565 -28.38 -26.55 -21.54
C ASP A 565 -27.73 -27.40 -22.64
N ILE A 566 -26.75 -28.21 -22.24
CA ILE A 566 -26.01 -29.06 -23.18
C ILE A 566 -26.86 -30.25 -23.71
N ASP A 567 -27.87 -30.68 -22.94
CA ASP A 567 -28.73 -31.80 -23.29
C ASP A 567 -29.75 -31.36 -24.37
N ALA A 568 -30.25 -30.14 -24.23
CA ALA A 568 -31.11 -29.53 -25.25
C ALA A 568 -30.32 -28.82 -26.36
N GLY A 569 -29.01 -28.52 -26.19
CA GLY A 569 -28.21 -27.72 -27.13
C GLY A 569 -28.69 -26.27 -27.16
N THR A 570 -29.12 -25.68 -26.05
CA THR A 570 -29.65 -24.32 -25.99
C THR A 570 -28.83 -23.42 -25.08
N LEU A 571 -28.81 -22.14 -25.45
CA LEU A 571 -28.32 -21.04 -24.59
C LEU A 571 -29.50 -20.11 -24.30
N SER A 572 -29.66 -19.72 -23.05
CA SER A 572 -30.58 -18.67 -22.62
C SER A 572 -29.76 -17.46 -22.19
N VAL A 573 -29.90 -16.34 -22.89
CA VAL A 573 -29.15 -15.09 -22.64
C VAL A 573 -30.11 -14.02 -22.15
N LEU A 574 -29.92 -13.54 -20.92
CA LEU A 574 -30.69 -12.44 -20.33
C LEU A 574 -29.79 -11.22 -20.19
N ALA A 575 -30.08 -10.12 -20.87
CA ALA A 575 -29.38 -8.84 -20.75
C ALA A 575 -30.06 -7.96 -19.70
N SER A 576 -29.28 -7.41 -18.78
CA SER A 576 -29.67 -6.36 -17.85
C SER A 576 -29.48 -5.00 -18.52
N LEU A 577 -30.44 -4.11 -18.43
CA LEU A 577 -30.53 -2.90 -19.23
C LEU A 577 -30.80 -1.68 -18.36
N GLU A 578 -30.22 -0.55 -18.77
CA GLU A 578 -30.72 0.79 -18.39
C GLU A 578 -31.32 1.50 -19.58
N GLY A 579 -32.27 2.42 -19.32
CA GLY A 579 -33.02 3.12 -20.34
C GLY A 579 -34.16 2.27 -20.93
N LYS A 580 -34.56 2.56 -22.17
CA LYS A 580 -35.69 1.91 -22.87
C LYS A 580 -35.24 1.30 -24.19
N ALA A 581 -35.53 0.04 -24.41
CA ALA A 581 -35.34 -0.67 -25.65
C ALA A 581 -36.59 -1.48 -25.97
N ASP A 582 -36.80 -1.85 -27.26
CA ASP A 582 -37.91 -2.67 -27.66
C ASP A 582 -37.53 -4.15 -27.58
N LYS A 583 -36.28 -4.46 -27.99
CA LYS A 583 -35.80 -5.82 -28.10
C LYS A 583 -34.32 -5.94 -27.77
N VAL A 584 -33.94 -7.15 -27.38
CA VAL A 584 -32.55 -7.62 -27.31
C VAL A 584 -32.35 -8.61 -28.46
N GLN A 585 -31.33 -8.42 -29.27
CA GLN A 585 -30.87 -9.35 -30.28
C GLN A 585 -29.55 -9.98 -29.82
N VAL A 586 -29.43 -11.29 -29.91
CA VAL A 586 -28.20 -12.02 -29.61
C VAL A 586 -27.79 -12.84 -30.84
N ARG A 587 -26.52 -12.70 -31.21
CA ARG A 587 -25.87 -13.52 -32.25
C ARG A 587 -24.81 -14.37 -31.58
N LEU A 588 -24.85 -15.66 -31.80
CA LEU A 588 -23.85 -16.64 -31.40
C LEU A 588 -22.90 -16.85 -32.57
N LEU A 589 -21.63 -16.55 -32.37
CA LEU A 589 -20.60 -16.66 -33.38
C LEU A 589 -19.57 -17.73 -32.97
N ASP A 590 -18.93 -18.32 -33.94
CA ASP A 590 -17.84 -19.25 -33.71
C ASP A 590 -16.63 -18.51 -33.11
N GLY A 591 -16.20 -18.96 -31.94
CA GLY A 591 -15.01 -18.44 -31.28
C GLY A 591 -13.83 -19.38 -31.50
N GLY A 592 -13.90 -20.56 -30.92
CA GLY A 592 -12.86 -21.55 -30.97
C GLY A 592 -12.17 -21.80 -29.63
N LYS A 593 -11.15 -22.65 -29.66
CA LYS A 593 -10.38 -23.01 -28.48
C LYS A 593 -9.55 -21.80 -27.96
N GLY A 594 -9.79 -21.39 -26.72
CA GLY A 594 -9.08 -20.29 -26.06
C GLY A 594 -9.34 -18.90 -26.65
N TRP A 595 -10.46 -18.73 -27.36
CA TRP A 595 -10.83 -17.50 -28.04
C TRP A 595 -10.88 -16.29 -27.06
N SER A 596 -10.52 -15.11 -27.59
CA SER A 596 -10.44 -13.87 -26.83
C SER A 596 -11.37 -12.80 -27.38
N THR A 597 -12.21 -12.21 -26.54
CA THR A 597 -13.02 -11.03 -26.87
C THR A 597 -12.20 -9.79 -27.20
N LEU A 598 -10.95 -9.74 -26.76
CA LEU A 598 -10.06 -8.59 -26.88
C LEU A 598 -9.19 -8.67 -28.14
N ASP A 599 -8.66 -9.86 -28.44
CA ASP A 599 -7.58 -10.04 -29.41
C ASP A 599 -8.01 -10.73 -30.69
N ASP A 600 -9.09 -11.57 -30.63
CA ASP A 600 -9.47 -12.43 -31.74
C ASP A 600 -10.70 -11.90 -32.45
N LYS A 601 -10.77 -12.20 -33.75
CA LYS A 601 -12.00 -11.99 -34.54
C LYS A 601 -12.93 -13.18 -34.32
N ALA A 602 -14.20 -12.89 -34.11
CA ALA A 602 -15.22 -13.93 -34.12
C ALA A 602 -15.40 -14.52 -35.53
N GLY A 603 -15.63 -15.82 -35.57
CA GLY A 603 -15.86 -16.56 -36.80
C GLY A 603 -17.28 -16.38 -37.38
N ALA A 604 -17.79 -17.41 -38.05
CA ALA A 604 -19.12 -17.40 -38.68
C ALA A 604 -20.23 -17.31 -37.62
N GLU A 605 -21.37 -16.73 -38.01
CA GLU A 605 -22.61 -16.79 -37.23
C GLU A 605 -23.14 -18.22 -37.22
N LEU A 606 -23.37 -18.75 -36.01
CA LEU A 606 -23.88 -20.11 -35.81
C LEU A 606 -25.38 -20.11 -35.51
N ALA A 607 -25.85 -19.08 -34.78
CA ALA A 607 -27.26 -18.89 -34.47
C ALA A 607 -27.54 -17.40 -34.17
N SER A 608 -28.80 -17.00 -34.40
CA SER A 608 -29.25 -15.65 -34.03
C SER A 608 -30.71 -15.70 -33.61
N SER A 609 -31.05 -14.91 -32.57
CA SER A 609 -32.42 -14.82 -32.08
C SER A 609 -32.65 -13.46 -31.44
N GLN A 610 -33.90 -13.10 -31.16
CA GLN A 610 -34.30 -11.87 -30.48
C GLN A 610 -35.49 -12.12 -29.56
N ALA A 611 -35.60 -11.35 -28.49
CA ALA A 611 -36.72 -11.31 -27.55
C ALA A 611 -37.10 -9.88 -27.21
N ALA A 612 -38.22 -9.66 -26.54
CA ALA A 612 -38.55 -8.37 -25.99
C ALA A 612 -37.52 -7.94 -24.92
N ALA A 613 -37.30 -6.64 -24.78
CA ALA A 613 -36.38 -6.11 -23.75
C ALA A 613 -36.83 -6.59 -22.37
N GLY A 614 -35.89 -7.14 -21.58
CA GLY A 614 -36.13 -7.75 -20.26
C GLY A 614 -36.50 -9.21 -20.28
N GLU A 615 -36.66 -9.82 -21.47
CA GLU A 615 -36.88 -11.26 -21.65
C GLU A 615 -35.60 -11.96 -22.09
N ALA A 616 -35.45 -13.24 -21.72
CA ALA A 616 -34.31 -14.07 -22.15
C ALA A 616 -34.38 -14.42 -23.62
N VAL A 617 -33.29 -14.25 -24.34
CA VAL A 617 -33.13 -14.68 -25.71
C VAL A 617 -32.66 -16.13 -25.76
N SER A 618 -33.44 -17.01 -26.38
CA SER A 618 -33.07 -18.42 -26.55
C SER A 618 -32.42 -18.66 -27.92
N LEU A 619 -31.27 -19.33 -27.90
CA LEU A 619 -30.50 -19.76 -29.08
C LEU A 619 -30.38 -21.26 -29.07
N LYS A 620 -30.48 -21.88 -30.24
CA LYS A 620 -30.33 -23.32 -30.45
C LYS A 620 -29.13 -23.62 -31.34
N LEU A 621 -28.29 -24.53 -30.88
CA LEU A 621 -27.15 -25.04 -31.66
C LEU A 621 -27.15 -26.58 -31.60
N ASP A 622 -27.20 -27.21 -32.77
CA ASP A 622 -27.13 -28.68 -32.85
C ASP A 622 -25.68 -29.13 -32.66
N ASN A 623 -25.46 -30.06 -31.71
CA ASN A 623 -24.14 -30.63 -31.41
C ASN A 623 -23.08 -29.56 -31.07
N PRO A 624 -23.28 -28.74 -30.02
CA PRO A 624 -22.30 -27.74 -29.66
C PRO A 624 -20.96 -28.35 -29.21
N GLN A 625 -19.88 -27.67 -29.51
CA GLN A 625 -18.57 -27.97 -28.87
C GLN A 625 -18.64 -27.61 -27.41
N LEU A 626 -18.31 -28.59 -26.54
CA LEU A 626 -18.40 -28.42 -25.10
C LEU A 626 -17.07 -27.89 -24.55
N TRP A 627 -17.15 -27.01 -23.57
CA TRP A 627 -15.99 -26.54 -22.82
C TRP A 627 -15.51 -27.62 -21.84
N LEU A 628 -14.23 -27.88 -21.87
CA LEU A 628 -13.48 -28.75 -20.94
C LEU A 628 -12.09 -28.18 -20.72
N PRO A 629 -11.39 -28.49 -19.61
CA PRO A 629 -10.01 -28.09 -19.42
C PRO A 629 -9.07 -28.48 -20.56
N GLU A 630 -9.29 -29.61 -21.20
CA GLU A 630 -8.53 -30.10 -22.36
C GLU A 630 -8.98 -29.46 -23.70
N ASN A 631 -10.20 -28.93 -23.73
CA ASN A 631 -10.80 -28.28 -24.89
C ASN A 631 -11.61 -27.06 -24.48
N PRO A 632 -10.93 -25.94 -24.09
CA PRO A 632 -11.62 -24.73 -23.63
C PRO A 632 -12.24 -23.96 -24.79
N TYR A 633 -13.28 -24.54 -25.37
CA TYR A 633 -13.98 -23.99 -26.52
C TYR A 633 -14.97 -22.91 -26.10
N LEU A 634 -14.77 -21.70 -26.61
CA LEU A 634 -15.56 -20.50 -26.31
C LEU A 634 -16.32 -20.04 -27.54
N TYR A 635 -17.50 -19.50 -27.34
CA TYR A 635 -18.34 -18.89 -28.37
C TYR A 635 -18.39 -17.38 -28.12
N ALA A 636 -18.28 -16.60 -29.20
CA ALA A 636 -18.50 -15.17 -29.12
C ALA A 636 -20.01 -14.87 -29.07
N LEU A 637 -20.39 -13.94 -28.22
CA LEU A 637 -21.74 -13.40 -28.13
C LEU A 637 -21.74 -11.93 -28.52
N GLU A 638 -22.48 -11.58 -29.55
CA GLU A 638 -22.80 -10.20 -29.88
C GLU A 638 -24.20 -9.90 -29.36
N ILE A 639 -24.30 -9.02 -28.36
CA ILE A 639 -25.57 -8.63 -27.71
C ILE A 639 -25.88 -7.20 -28.10
N SER A 640 -27.02 -6.98 -28.78
CA SER A 640 -27.44 -5.67 -29.28
C SER A 640 -28.80 -5.26 -28.75
N LEU A 641 -28.95 -3.97 -28.40
CA LEU A 641 -30.23 -3.36 -28.09
C LEU A 641 -30.86 -2.72 -29.34
N ILE A 642 -32.12 -2.98 -29.53
CA ILE A 642 -32.90 -2.42 -30.63
C ILE A 642 -34.01 -1.53 -30.05
N LYS A 643 -34.08 -0.28 -30.54
CA LYS A 643 -35.13 0.69 -30.23
C LYS A 643 -35.60 1.38 -31.50
N ASP A 644 -36.91 1.43 -31.74
CA ASP A 644 -37.51 1.99 -32.95
C ASP A 644 -36.90 1.43 -34.23
N GLY A 645 -36.61 0.09 -34.20
CA GLY A 645 -36.01 -0.63 -35.31
C GLY A 645 -34.53 -0.34 -35.59
N LYS A 646 -33.87 0.42 -34.74
CA LYS A 646 -32.42 0.77 -34.85
C LYS A 646 -31.64 0.18 -33.68
N GLN A 647 -30.41 -0.27 -33.97
CA GLN A 647 -29.46 -0.63 -32.94
C GLN A 647 -29.00 0.62 -32.17
N VAL A 648 -29.23 0.63 -30.88
CA VAL A 648 -28.87 1.74 -29.99
C VAL A 648 -27.70 1.40 -29.06
N ASP A 649 -27.41 0.14 -28.82
CA ASP A 649 -26.24 -0.31 -28.07
C ASP A 649 -25.79 -1.68 -28.52
N GLN A 650 -24.51 -2.01 -28.28
CA GLN A 650 -23.95 -3.32 -28.61
C GLN A 650 -22.73 -3.60 -27.71
N VAL A 651 -22.63 -4.82 -27.24
CA VAL A 651 -21.45 -5.35 -26.54
C VAL A 651 -20.98 -6.65 -27.18
N MET A 652 -19.68 -6.88 -27.10
CA MET A 652 -19.08 -8.17 -27.43
C MET A 652 -18.81 -8.91 -26.11
N ALA A 653 -19.32 -10.12 -26.03
CA ALA A 653 -19.22 -11.00 -24.88
C ALA A 653 -18.78 -12.41 -25.31
N TYR A 654 -18.69 -13.33 -24.37
CA TYR A 654 -18.46 -14.75 -24.69
C TYR A 654 -19.24 -15.68 -23.75
N THR A 655 -19.32 -16.93 -24.16
CA THR A 655 -19.92 -18.02 -23.39
C THR A 655 -19.32 -19.37 -23.77
N ALA A 656 -19.79 -20.42 -23.08
CA ALA A 656 -19.50 -21.80 -23.44
C ALA A 656 -20.70 -22.71 -23.17
N PHE A 657 -20.79 -23.81 -23.88
CA PHE A 657 -21.66 -24.92 -23.51
C PHE A 657 -20.93 -25.80 -22.48
N ARG A 658 -21.42 -25.78 -21.25
CA ARG A 658 -20.86 -26.54 -20.15
C ARG A 658 -21.95 -26.87 -19.12
N LYS A 659 -21.88 -28.06 -18.49
CA LYS A 659 -22.75 -28.48 -17.39
C LYS A 659 -21.93 -29.05 -16.26
N SER A 660 -22.07 -28.47 -15.03
CA SER A 660 -21.60 -29.03 -13.77
C SER A 660 -22.77 -29.76 -13.09
N SER A 661 -22.57 -30.97 -12.65
CA SER A 661 -23.65 -31.77 -12.06
C SER A 661 -23.10 -32.93 -11.24
N GLU A 662 -23.94 -33.52 -10.40
CA GLU A 662 -23.68 -34.84 -9.84
C GLU A 662 -23.90 -35.92 -10.92
N VAL A 663 -22.99 -36.90 -10.96
CA VAL A 663 -23.12 -38.11 -11.80
C VAL A 663 -22.73 -39.34 -10.99
N ARG A 664 -23.04 -40.56 -11.54
CA ARG A 664 -22.54 -41.80 -10.94
C ARG A 664 -21.55 -42.47 -11.85
N ASP A 665 -20.47 -43.03 -11.23
CA ASP A 665 -19.53 -43.87 -11.96
C ASP A 665 -20.04 -45.32 -12.13
N ALA A 666 -19.25 -46.16 -12.80
CA ALA A 666 -19.59 -47.57 -13.05
C ALA A 666 -19.68 -48.41 -11.76
N SER A 667 -19.12 -47.92 -10.65
CA SER A 667 -19.17 -48.56 -9.30
C SER A 667 -20.29 -47.96 -8.43
N ASP A 668 -21.18 -47.13 -9.01
CA ASP A 668 -22.29 -46.46 -8.36
C ASP A 668 -21.86 -45.39 -7.33
N HIS A 669 -20.58 -44.92 -7.34
CA HIS A 669 -20.17 -43.79 -6.50
C HIS A 669 -20.71 -42.49 -7.08
N ARG A 670 -21.11 -41.56 -6.20
CA ARG A 670 -21.42 -40.16 -6.61
C ARG A 670 -20.10 -39.43 -6.96
N ARG A 671 -20.11 -38.81 -8.12
CA ARG A 671 -18.93 -38.11 -8.67
C ARG A 671 -19.28 -36.69 -9.06
N LEU A 672 -18.27 -35.80 -8.99
CA LEU A 672 -18.33 -34.55 -9.75
C LEU A 672 -18.43 -34.87 -11.22
N GLY A 673 -19.43 -34.27 -11.86
CA GLY A 673 -19.66 -34.43 -13.29
C GLY A 673 -19.36 -33.14 -14.04
N LEU A 674 -18.72 -33.30 -15.20
CA LEU A 674 -18.58 -32.25 -16.19
C LEU A 674 -19.14 -32.75 -17.50
N ASN A 675 -20.14 -32.06 -18.05
CA ASN A 675 -20.80 -32.40 -19.28
C ASN A 675 -21.37 -33.84 -19.28
N ASN A 676 -22.07 -34.20 -18.21
CA ASN A 676 -22.72 -35.50 -17.96
C ASN A 676 -21.78 -36.70 -17.80
N LYS A 677 -20.46 -36.45 -17.59
CA LYS A 677 -19.49 -37.53 -17.39
C LYS A 677 -18.77 -37.32 -16.06
N PRO A 678 -18.37 -38.39 -15.35
CA PRO A 678 -17.50 -38.27 -14.22
C PRO A 678 -16.21 -37.52 -14.61
N TYR A 679 -15.84 -36.50 -13.84
CA TYR A 679 -14.64 -35.69 -14.09
C TYR A 679 -13.92 -35.44 -12.78
N PHE A 680 -12.79 -36.11 -12.59
CA PHE A 680 -11.97 -35.98 -11.39
C PHE A 680 -11.29 -34.60 -11.39
N GLN A 681 -11.56 -33.82 -10.38
CA GLN A 681 -11.01 -32.48 -10.23
C GLN A 681 -9.82 -32.50 -9.25
N TYR A 682 -8.64 -32.18 -9.76
CA TYR A 682 -7.42 -32.22 -8.96
C TYR A 682 -6.61 -30.95 -9.19
N GLY A 683 -6.30 -30.26 -8.10
CA GLY A 683 -5.64 -28.97 -8.21
C GLY A 683 -5.04 -28.44 -6.90
N PRO A 684 -4.36 -27.32 -6.97
CA PRO A 684 -3.84 -26.68 -5.76
C PRO A 684 -4.88 -25.74 -5.12
N LEU A 685 -4.67 -25.49 -3.83
CA LEU A 685 -5.18 -24.32 -3.13
C LEU A 685 -4.44 -23.09 -3.64
N ASP A 686 -5.16 -22.03 -4.00
CA ASP A 686 -4.59 -20.76 -4.44
C ASP A 686 -5.15 -19.61 -3.60
N GLN A 687 -4.30 -19.01 -2.79
CA GLN A 687 -4.65 -17.89 -1.93
C GLN A 687 -4.62 -16.54 -2.66
N GLY A 688 -4.00 -16.46 -3.84
CA GLY A 688 -3.98 -15.28 -4.69
C GLY A 688 -3.23 -14.08 -4.11
N TRP A 689 -2.21 -14.29 -3.29
CA TRP A 689 -1.39 -13.24 -2.68
C TRP A 689 -0.06 -13.05 -3.43
N TRP A 690 0.42 -11.79 -3.43
CA TRP A 690 1.65 -11.35 -4.08
C TRP A 690 2.55 -10.60 -3.11
N PRO A 691 3.88 -10.81 -3.11
CA PRO A 691 4.76 -10.15 -2.15
C PRO A 691 4.86 -8.64 -2.38
N ASP A 692 4.66 -8.20 -3.60
CA ASP A 692 4.79 -6.81 -4.06
C ASP A 692 3.47 -6.07 -4.18
N GLY A 693 2.40 -6.76 -4.53
CA GLY A 693 1.07 -6.16 -4.72
C GLY A 693 -0.01 -6.60 -3.73
N LEU A 694 0.27 -7.55 -2.83
CA LEU A 694 -0.66 -8.22 -1.93
C LEU A 694 -1.83 -8.89 -2.70
N TYR A 695 -3.02 -8.31 -2.70
CA TYR A 695 -4.14 -8.84 -3.49
C TYR A 695 -4.03 -8.58 -4.99
N THR A 696 -3.24 -7.60 -5.40
CA THR A 696 -3.08 -7.20 -6.80
C THR A 696 -1.83 -7.84 -7.39
N ALA A 697 -1.99 -8.68 -8.40
CA ALA A 697 -0.84 -9.17 -9.18
C ALA A 697 -0.08 -7.97 -9.79
N PRO A 698 1.25 -8.02 -9.93
CA PRO A 698 2.01 -6.90 -10.50
C PRO A 698 1.59 -6.53 -11.93
N THR A 699 1.29 -7.54 -12.75
CA THR A 699 0.89 -7.38 -14.17
C THR A 699 -0.13 -8.45 -14.55
N ASP A 700 -0.79 -8.30 -15.69
CA ASP A 700 -1.68 -9.32 -16.26
C ASP A 700 -0.94 -10.63 -16.62
N GLU A 701 0.33 -10.54 -17.00
CA GLU A 701 1.21 -11.70 -17.21
C GLU A 701 1.44 -12.48 -15.93
N ALA A 702 1.70 -11.78 -14.81
CA ALA A 702 1.81 -12.39 -13.49
C ALA A 702 0.50 -13.07 -13.08
N LEU A 703 -0.63 -12.39 -13.26
CA LEU A 703 -1.97 -12.92 -12.96
C LEU A 703 -2.25 -14.24 -13.71
N LYS A 704 -1.81 -14.34 -14.96
CA LYS A 704 -1.92 -15.52 -15.82
C LYS A 704 -0.94 -16.64 -15.41
N TYR A 705 0.21 -16.29 -14.85
CA TYR A 705 1.32 -17.22 -14.62
C TYR A 705 0.95 -18.38 -13.69
N ASP A 706 0.30 -18.13 -12.57
CA ASP A 706 -0.10 -19.17 -11.60
C ASP A 706 -1.08 -20.17 -12.24
N ILE A 707 -1.97 -19.71 -13.14
CA ILE A 707 -2.88 -20.58 -13.91
C ILE A 707 -2.11 -21.48 -14.88
N VAL A 708 -1.14 -20.90 -15.61
CA VAL A 708 -0.30 -21.65 -16.56
C VAL A 708 0.52 -22.71 -15.79
N LYS A 709 1.15 -22.31 -14.68
CA LYS A 709 1.94 -23.25 -13.86
C LYS A 709 1.09 -24.35 -13.23
N THR A 710 -0.13 -24.06 -12.82
CA THR A 710 -1.06 -25.09 -12.37
C THR A 710 -1.26 -26.17 -13.46
N LYS A 711 -1.47 -25.77 -14.71
CA LYS A 711 -1.60 -26.73 -15.82
C LYS A 711 -0.29 -27.45 -16.15
N ASP A 712 0.83 -26.74 -16.13
CA ASP A 712 2.16 -27.32 -16.35
C ASP A 712 2.47 -28.42 -15.32
N PHE A 713 2.07 -28.23 -14.06
CA PHE A 713 2.17 -29.22 -12.99
C PHE A 713 1.23 -30.42 -13.16
N GLY A 714 0.36 -30.42 -14.18
CA GLY A 714 -0.55 -31.54 -14.47
C GLY A 714 -1.88 -31.51 -13.73
N PHE A 715 -2.21 -30.38 -13.11
CA PHE A 715 -3.53 -30.14 -12.52
C PHE A 715 -4.59 -29.70 -13.54
N ASN A 716 -5.88 -29.86 -13.23
CA ASN A 716 -7.01 -29.48 -14.08
C ASN A 716 -8.01 -28.55 -13.36
N MET A 717 -7.73 -28.18 -12.11
CA MET A 717 -8.58 -27.35 -11.28
C MET A 717 -7.73 -26.44 -10.39
N ILE A 718 -8.32 -25.30 -9.95
CA ILE A 718 -7.83 -24.43 -8.88
C ILE A 718 -8.98 -24.23 -7.89
N ARG A 719 -8.71 -24.40 -6.57
CA ARG A 719 -9.58 -23.86 -5.55
C ARG A 719 -9.11 -22.46 -5.20
N LYS A 720 -9.88 -21.44 -5.62
CA LYS A 720 -9.61 -20.04 -5.24
C LYS A 720 -10.08 -19.83 -3.81
N HIS A 721 -9.09 -19.78 -2.91
CA HIS A 721 -9.29 -19.89 -1.48
C HIS A 721 -9.58 -18.56 -0.83
N ILE A 722 -10.82 -18.40 -0.35
CA ILE A 722 -11.26 -17.29 0.50
C ILE A 722 -10.96 -15.90 -0.10
N LYS A 723 -10.86 -15.79 -1.43
CA LYS A 723 -10.60 -14.57 -2.20
C LYS A 723 -11.38 -14.59 -3.51
N VAL A 724 -11.75 -13.42 -3.99
CA VAL A 724 -12.29 -13.21 -5.34
C VAL A 724 -11.26 -12.46 -6.17
N GLU A 725 -10.99 -12.92 -7.38
CA GLU A 725 -9.99 -12.32 -8.27
C GLU A 725 -10.59 -11.29 -9.22
N PRO A 726 -9.77 -10.45 -9.89
CA PRO A 726 -10.22 -9.61 -11.00
C PRO A 726 -10.87 -10.44 -12.12
N ALA A 727 -11.81 -9.84 -12.83
CA ALA A 727 -12.50 -10.46 -13.98
C ALA A 727 -11.55 -11.09 -15.01
N ARG A 728 -10.37 -10.50 -15.20
CA ARG A 728 -9.33 -11.01 -16.10
C ARG A 728 -8.77 -12.36 -15.68
N TRP A 729 -8.71 -12.69 -14.38
CA TRP A 729 -8.25 -13.99 -13.91
C TRP A 729 -9.20 -15.12 -14.33
N TYR A 730 -10.52 -14.93 -14.17
CA TYR A 730 -11.53 -15.91 -14.62
C TYR A 730 -11.56 -16.04 -16.13
N TRP A 731 -11.39 -14.94 -16.86
CA TRP A 731 -11.25 -14.96 -18.31
C TRP A 731 -10.02 -15.75 -18.77
N TRP A 732 -8.89 -15.65 -18.07
CA TRP A 732 -7.73 -16.50 -18.32
C TRP A 732 -8.04 -17.98 -18.00
N CYS A 733 -8.74 -18.29 -16.91
CA CYS A 733 -9.16 -19.65 -16.57
C CYS A 733 -10.07 -20.24 -17.64
N ASP A 734 -11.03 -19.48 -18.16
CA ASP A 734 -11.92 -19.91 -19.24
C ASP A 734 -11.16 -20.22 -20.53
N ARG A 735 -10.20 -19.38 -20.91
CA ARG A 735 -9.40 -19.51 -22.14
C ARG A 735 -8.35 -20.60 -22.06
N LEU A 736 -7.68 -20.72 -20.94
CA LEU A 736 -6.63 -21.73 -20.74
C LEU A 736 -7.22 -23.10 -20.41
N GLY A 737 -8.46 -23.16 -19.96
CA GLY A 737 -9.15 -24.38 -19.55
C GLY A 737 -8.65 -24.87 -18.21
N ILE A 738 -9.23 -24.36 -17.13
CA ILE A 738 -9.02 -24.81 -15.76
C ILE A 738 -10.35 -24.70 -15.01
N CYS A 739 -10.76 -25.75 -14.29
CA CYS A 739 -11.93 -25.66 -13.42
C CYS A 739 -11.63 -24.81 -12.19
N VAL A 740 -12.61 -24.05 -11.70
CA VAL A 740 -12.48 -23.20 -10.54
C VAL A 740 -13.52 -23.57 -9.48
N TRP A 741 -13.06 -23.78 -8.24
CA TRP A 741 -13.90 -23.73 -7.07
C TRP A 741 -13.74 -22.35 -6.46
N GLN A 742 -14.85 -21.65 -6.28
CA GLN A 742 -14.86 -20.28 -5.77
C GLN A 742 -15.36 -20.25 -4.33
N ASP A 743 -14.46 -19.90 -3.42
CA ASP A 743 -14.81 -19.67 -2.01
C ASP A 743 -15.39 -18.26 -1.82
N MET A 744 -16.36 -18.15 -0.88
CA MET A 744 -16.73 -16.85 -0.29
C MET A 744 -15.64 -16.40 0.67
N PRO A 745 -15.18 -15.14 0.62
CA PRO A 745 -14.29 -14.58 1.63
C PRO A 745 -14.91 -14.66 3.03
N SER A 746 -14.18 -15.25 3.99
CA SER A 746 -14.68 -15.43 5.36
C SER A 746 -14.88 -14.10 6.07
N LEU A 747 -15.89 -14.01 6.92
CA LEU A 747 -16.05 -12.90 7.85
C LEU A 747 -14.91 -12.84 8.87
N ALA A 748 -14.68 -11.67 9.45
CA ALA A 748 -13.86 -11.55 10.63
C ALA A 748 -14.57 -12.25 11.82
N ALA A 749 -14.03 -13.36 12.28
CA ALA A 749 -14.51 -13.99 13.48
C ALA A 749 -13.43 -13.92 14.57
N HIS A 750 -13.75 -13.34 15.72
CA HIS A 750 -12.95 -13.57 16.92
C HIS A 750 -13.34 -14.94 17.45
N MET A 751 -12.48 -15.93 17.28
CA MET A 751 -12.60 -17.14 18.05
C MET A 751 -12.10 -16.85 19.46
N ALA A 752 -12.97 -17.04 20.46
CA ALA A 752 -12.51 -17.15 21.83
C ALA A 752 -11.59 -18.40 21.93
N GLU A 753 -10.45 -18.26 22.59
CA GLU A 753 -9.55 -19.39 22.82
C GLU A 753 -10.35 -20.56 23.45
N GLY A 754 -10.34 -21.70 22.80
CA GLY A 754 -10.98 -22.95 23.28
C GLY A 754 -12.36 -23.29 22.73
N GLU A 755 -12.94 -22.48 21.83
CA GLU A 755 -14.26 -22.74 21.24
C GLU A 755 -14.20 -23.35 19.84
N TRP A 756 -13.44 -24.41 19.64
CA TRP A 756 -13.52 -25.25 18.44
C TRP A 756 -14.64 -26.25 18.64
N GLY A 757 -15.72 -26.17 17.84
CA GLY A 757 -16.75 -27.19 17.83
C GLY A 757 -16.19 -28.53 17.35
N GLU A 758 -16.80 -29.62 17.72
CA GLU A 758 -16.45 -30.94 17.20
C GLU A 758 -16.72 -30.98 15.67
N TRP A 759 -15.73 -31.43 14.92
CA TRP A 759 -15.82 -31.62 13.48
C TRP A 759 -16.62 -32.89 13.16
N GLY A 760 -17.69 -32.76 12.40
CA GLY A 760 -18.54 -33.91 12.03
C GLY A 760 -19.91 -33.47 11.54
N TYR A 761 -20.79 -34.46 11.30
CA TYR A 761 -22.19 -34.19 10.91
C TYR A 761 -22.99 -33.62 12.05
N ASP A 762 -23.56 -32.41 11.87
CA ASP A 762 -24.51 -31.76 12.77
C ASP A 762 -24.00 -31.65 14.24
N THR A 763 -22.67 -31.72 14.45
CA THR A 763 -22.05 -31.67 15.77
C THR A 763 -21.58 -30.30 16.16
N GLY A 764 -21.33 -29.43 15.16
CA GLY A 764 -20.80 -28.09 15.35
C GLY A 764 -21.91 -27.08 15.68
N TRP A 765 -21.47 -25.93 16.10
CA TRP A 765 -22.29 -24.76 16.40
C TRP A 765 -22.13 -23.70 15.34
N ASP A 766 -23.14 -22.85 15.19
CA ASP A 766 -23.05 -21.68 14.34
C ASP A 766 -22.38 -20.51 15.10
N TYR A 767 -21.62 -19.70 14.40
CA TYR A 767 -20.99 -18.53 14.96
C TYR A 767 -22.04 -17.51 15.41
N PRO A 768 -21.91 -16.90 16.61
CA PRO A 768 -22.84 -15.88 17.12
C PRO A 768 -22.54 -14.52 16.46
N LEU A 769 -22.81 -14.40 15.16
CA LEU A 769 -22.60 -13.19 14.38
C LEU A 769 -23.70 -12.16 14.64
N THR A 770 -23.37 -10.88 14.52
CA THR A 770 -24.34 -9.79 14.49
C THR A 770 -25.19 -9.86 13.22
N GLU A 771 -26.39 -9.30 13.27
CA GLU A 771 -27.25 -9.22 12.08
C GLU A 771 -26.60 -8.35 10.97
N THR A 772 -25.80 -7.35 11.34
CA THR A 772 -25.00 -6.53 10.39
C THR A 772 -23.98 -7.39 9.65
N ALA A 773 -23.21 -8.20 10.38
CA ALA A 773 -22.22 -9.10 9.77
C ALA A 773 -22.87 -10.10 8.80
N LYS A 774 -24.00 -10.70 9.21
CA LYS A 774 -24.78 -11.62 8.34
C LYS A 774 -25.30 -10.88 7.08
N ALA A 775 -25.85 -9.67 7.24
CA ALA A 775 -26.35 -8.88 6.14
C ALA A 775 -25.22 -8.52 5.14
N ASN A 776 -24.06 -8.11 5.63
CA ASN A 776 -22.88 -7.84 4.78
C ASN A 776 -22.42 -9.10 4.04
N TYR A 777 -22.42 -10.26 4.71
CA TYR A 777 -22.10 -11.54 4.07
C TYR A 777 -23.07 -11.88 2.92
N TYR A 778 -24.39 -11.82 3.18
CA TYR A 778 -25.40 -12.13 2.16
C TYR A 778 -25.33 -11.17 0.98
N LYS A 779 -25.13 -9.86 1.24
CA LYS A 779 -24.97 -8.84 0.21
C LYS A 779 -23.78 -9.14 -0.69
N GLU A 780 -22.59 -9.32 -0.12
CA GLU A 780 -21.39 -9.56 -0.90
C GLU A 780 -21.45 -10.91 -1.63
N TRP A 781 -22.01 -11.97 -1.00
CA TRP A 781 -22.16 -13.28 -1.65
C TRP A 781 -23.11 -13.24 -2.84
N GLU A 782 -24.22 -12.51 -2.73
CA GLU A 782 -25.14 -12.25 -3.86
C GLU A 782 -24.42 -11.53 -5.01
N GLU A 783 -23.68 -10.46 -4.70
CA GLU A 783 -22.93 -9.68 -5.69
C GLU A 783 -21.83 -10.52 -6.36
N ILE A 784 -21.07 -11.29 -5.57
CA ILE A 784 -20.04 -12.21 -6.09
C ILE A 784 -20.66 -13.21 -7.08
N ILE A 785 -21.72 -13.92 -6.68
CA ILE A 785 -22.35 -14.90 -7.56
C ILE A 785 -22.90 -14.20 -8.82
N ALA A 786 -23.60 -13.08 -8.68
CA ALA A 786 -24.17 -12.34 -9.80
C ALA A 786 -23.11 -11.92 -10.83
N GLN A 787 -21.95 -11.42 -10.34
CA GLN A 787 -20.86 -10.98 -11.22
C GLN A 787 -20.09 -12.14 -11.85
N HIS A 788 -20.05 -13.34 -11.22
CA HIS A 788 -19.15 -14.42 -11.62
C HIS A 788 -19.86 -15.64 -12.23
N LYS A 789 -21.17 -15.83 -12.07
CA LYS A 789 -21.89 -17.00 -12.61
C LYS A 789 -21.87 -17.11 -14.14
N LYS A 790 -21.45 -16.08 -14.85
CA LYS A 790 -21.26 -16.07 -16.31
C LYS A 790 -19.96 -16.75 -16.77
N TYR A 791 -18.98 -17.00 -15.88
CA TYR A 791 -17.72 -17.65 -16.24
C TYR A 791 -17.86 -19.18 -16.30
N PRO A 792 -17.59 -19.81 -17.45
CA PRO A 792 -17.65 -21.25 -17.60
C PRO A 792 -16.74 -22.05 -16.66
N CYS A 793 -15.56 -21.52 -16.32
CA CYS A 793 -14.58 -22.21 -15.49
C CYS A 793 -15.07 -22.48 -14.06
N ILE A 794 -15.95 -21.65 -13.50
CA ILE A 794 -16.49 -21.87 -12.14
C ILE A 794 -17.46 -23.05 -12.18
N VAL A 795 -17.16 -24.09 -11.40
CA VAL A 795 -17.94 -25.34 -11.37
C VAL A 795 -18.51 -25.67 -9.98
N VAL A 796 -17.95 -25.07 -8.93
CA VAL A 796 -18.38 -25.25 -7.53
C VAL A 796 -18.36 -23.91 -6.78
N TRP A 797 -19.41 -23.63 -6.02
CA TRP A 797 -19.48 -22.56 -5.04
C TRP A 797 -19.17 -23.10 -3.64
N VAL A 798 -18.36 -22.38 -2.85
CA VAL A 798 -17.97 -22.76 -1.49
C VAL A 798 -18.29 -21.63 -0.51
N PRO A 799 -19.50 -21.64 0.11
CA PRO A 799 -19.92 -20.56 1.03
C PRO A 799 -19.05 -20.45 2.29
N PHE A 800 -18.57 -21.58 2.85
CA PHE A 800 -17.79 -21.57 4.09
C PHE A 800 -16.53 -22.45 3.99
N ASN A 801 -15.46 -22.01 4.69
CA ASN A 801 -14.25 -22.78 4.89
C ASN A 801 -14.03 -23.07 6.38
N GLU A 802 -13.76 -24.34 6.74
CA GLU A 802 -13.33 -24.84 8.06
C GLU A 802 -14.15 -24.35 9.26
N GLY A 803 -15.40 -24.03 9.08
CA GLY A 803 -16.24 -23.49 10.12
C GLY A 803 -15.95 -22.02 10.51
N TRP A 804 -14.98 -21.38 9.88
CA TRP A 804 -14.62 -19.97 10.11
C TRP A 804 -15.80 -19.05 9.82
N SER A 805 -16.38 -18.46 10.90
CA SER A 805 -17.61 -17.65 10.84
C SER A 805 -18.80 -18.34 10.16
N GLN A 806 -18.88 -19.66 10.19
CA GLN A 806 -19.99 -20.44 9.63
C GLN A 806 -21.27 -20.17 10.44
N PHE A 807 -22.35 -19.83 9.75
CA PHE A 807 -23.64 -19.52 10.36
C PHE A 807 -24.79 -19.95 9.44
N ASP A 808 -25.93 -20.30 10.02
CA ASP A 808 -27.19 -20.61 9.28
C ASP A 808 -26.94 -21.40 7.97
N THR A 809 -26.05 -22.40 7.98
CA THR A 809 -25.45 -23.04 6.79
C THR A 809 -26.52 -23.51 5.78
N GLU A 810 -27.62 -24.11 6.26
CA GLU A 810 -28.71 -24.58 5.37
C GLU A 810 -29.37 -23.42 4.63
N LYS A 811 -29.59 -22.30 5.31
CA LYS A 811 -30.17 -21.10 4.67
C LYS A 811 -29.20 -20.46 3.66
N VAL A 812 -27.90 -20.45 3.99
CA VAL A 812 -26.87 -19.92 3.07
C VAL A 812 -26.76 -20.80 1.83
N VAL A 813 -26.81 -22.11 1.97
CA VAL A 813 -26.82 -23.04 0.82
C VAL A 813 -28.09 -22.86 -0.03
N GLU A 814 -29.27 -22.76 0.59
CA GLU A 814 -30.52 -22.46 -0.11
C GLU A 814 -30.44 -21.11 -0.86
N PHE A 815 -29.87 -20.11 -0.21
CA PHE A 815 -29.62 -18.80 -0.80
C PHE A 815 -28.69 -18.92 -2.02
N THR A 816 -27.59 -19.68 -1.91
CA THR A 816 -26.63 -19.90 -3.01
C THR A 816 -27.32 -20.53 -4.22
N TYR A 817 -28.13 -21.57 -4.02
CA TYR A 817 -28.91 -22.18 -5.12
C TYR A 817 -29.94 -21.23 -5.75
N LYS A 818 -30.52 -20.32 -4.98
CA LYS A 818 -31.41 -19.28 -5.53
C LYS A 818 -30.70 -18.30 -6.44
N GLN A 819 -29.42 -18.02 -6.14
CA GLN A 819 -28.58 -17.12 -6.96
C GLN A 819 -28.05 -17.83 -8.21
N ASP A 820 -27.70 -19.14 -8.07
CA ASP A 820 -27.16 -19.95 -9.17
C ASP A 820 -27.35 -21.45 -8.89
N ASP A 821 -28.24 -22.10 -9.62
CA ASP A 821 -28.53 -23.53 -9.57
C ASP A 821 -27.80 -24.35 -10.65
N THR A 822 -26.87 -23.72 -11.40
CA THR A 822 -26.12 -24.34 -12.48
C THR A 822 -24.74 -24.86 -12.08
N ARG A 823 -24.39 -24.74 -10.80
CA ARG A 823 -23.13 -25.20 -10.18
C ARG A 823 -23.44 -26.04 -8.96
N LEU A 824 -22.48 -26.88 -8.59
CA LEU A 824 -22.53 -27.64 -7.34
C LEU A 824 -22.16 -26.72 -6.15
N VAL A 825 -22.68 -27.07 -4.97
CA VAL A 825 -22.40 -26.32 -3.73
C VAL A 825 -21.70 -27.21 -2.71
N ASN A 826 -20.48 -26.80 -2.34
CA ASN A 826 -19.74 -27.34 -1.21
C ASN A 826 -20.08 -26.53 0.05
N SER A 827 -21.02 -27.00 0.86
CA SER A 827 -21.65 -26.20 1.93
C SER A 827 -20.66 -25.63 2.96
N ALA A 828 -19.66 -26.42 3.33
CA ALA A 828 -18.60 -26.03 4.26
C ALA A 828 -17.38 -26.92 4.02
N SER A 829 -16.38 -26.38 3.34
CA SER A 829 -15.15 -27.11 3.05
C SER A 829 -14.39 -27.40 4.35
N GLY A 830 -14.18 -28.67 4.68
CA GLY A 830 -13.44 -29.09 5.87
C GLY A 830 -14.02 -28.69 7.23
N GLY A 831 -15.27 -28.20 7.28
CA GLY A 831 -15.85 -27.62 8.48
C GLY A 831 -16.96 -28.44 9.14
N ASN A 832 -17.88 -27.73 9.81
CA ASN A 832 -19.09 -28.33 10.35
C ASN A 832 -20.01 -28.77 9.25
N PHE A 833 -20.10 -30.08 9.01
CA PHE A 833 -20.94 -30.62 7.96
C PHE A 833 -22.42 -30.54 8.34
N ARG A 834 -23.25 -30.10 7.38
CA ARG A 834 -24.69 -30.10 7.46
C ARG A 834 -25.27 -30.99 6.36
N ARG A 835 -26.55 -31.40 6.52
CA ARG A 835 -27.22 -32.25 5.53
C ARG A 835 -27.72 -31.47 4.30
N CYS A 836 -27.03 -30.44 3.90
CA CYS A 836 -27.31 -29.56 2.74
C CYS A 836 -26.12 -29.51 1.81
N GLY A 837 -26.32 -28.99 0.58
CA GLY A 837 -25.30 -28.97 -0.48
C GLY A 837 -25.04 -30.35 -1.11
N ASP A 838 -24.20 -30.38 -2.14
CA ASP A 838 -23.91 -31.55 -2.96
C ASP A 838 -22.71 -32.36 -2.48
N ILE A 839 -21.79 -31.68 -1.78
CA ILE A 839 -20.43 -32.16 -1.50
C ILE A 839 -20.24 -32.36 0.01
N LEU A 840 -19.55 -33.44 0.40
CA LEU A 840 -18.91 -33.58 1.68
C LEU A 840 -17.41 -33.46 1.48
N ASP A 841 -16.84 -32.46 2.08
CA ASP A 841 -15.45 -32.07 1.92
C ASP A 841 -14.67 -32.26 3.23
N SER A 842 -13.68 -33.15 3.21
CA SER A 842 -12.83 -33.43 4.37
C SER A 842 -11.47 -32.77 4.20
N HIS A 843 -10.97 -32.10 5.27
CA HIS A 843 -9.58 -31.64 5.35
C HIS A 843 -8.76 -32.58 6.23
N ASN A 844 -7.58 -32.94 5.80
CA ASN A 844 -6.70 -33.79 6.56
C ASN A 844 -5.20 -33.54 6.28
N TYR A 845 -4.54 -32.90 7.21
CA TYR A 845 -3.12 -32.63 7.13
C TYR A 845 -2.28 -33.61 7.91
N PRO A 846 -1.13 -34.04 7.34
CA PRO A 846 -0.70 -33.80 5.97
C PRO A 846 -1.23 -34.88 5.00
N ASN A 847 -1.71 -36.00 5.50
CA ASN A 847 -1.99 -37.21 4.70
C ASN A 847 -3.32 -37.09 3.92
N PRO A 848 -3.36 -37.50 2.65
CA PRO A 848 -4.56 -37.43 1.82
C PRO A 848 -5.55 -38.59 2.10
N LYS A 849 -6.14 -38.58 3.28
CA LYS A 849 -7.13 -39.56 3.71
C LYS A 849 -8.42 -38.89 4.15
N MET A 850 -9.53 -39.42 3.72
CA MET A 850 -10.85 -38.96 4.19
C MET A 850 -11.04 -39.29 5.66
N LYS A 851 -11.19 -38.27 6.51
CA LYS A 851 -11.59 -38.43 7.92
C LYS A 851 -13.08 -38.77 8.06
N PHE A 852 -13.88 -38.21 7.17
CA PHE A 852 -15.33 -38.38 7.13
C PHE A 852 -15.76 -38.78 5.74
N ARG A 853 -16.78 -39.64 5.63
CA ARG A 853 -17.38 -40.08 4.39
C ARG A 853 -18.89 -39.85 4.44
N SER A 854 -19.48 -39.55 3.30
CA SER A 854 -20.92 -39.28 3.18
C SER A 854 -21.76 -40.55 3.17
N GLU A 855 -21.14 -41.74 3.18
CA GLU A 855 -21.79 -43.05 3.01
C GLU A 855 -22.72 -43.10 1.76
N GLY A 856 -22.29 -42.44 0.68
CA GLY A 856 -23.00 -42.36 -0.58
C GLY A 856 -24.18 -41.40 -0.63
N THR A 857 -24.36 -40.54 0.38
CA THR A 857 -25.40 -39.51 0.39
C THR A 857 -25.01 -38.24 -0.34
N LYS A 858 -23.70 -37.97 -0.47
CA LYS A 858 -23.11 -36.81 -1.16
C LYS A 858 -21.88 -37.21 -1.97
N ILE A 859 -21.34 -36.28 -2.72
CA ILE A 859 -20.05 -36.43 -3.41
C ILE A 859 -18.94 -36.23 -2.36
N ASP A 860 -18.09 -37.22 -2.16
CA ASP A 860 -16.95 -37.17 -1.25
C ASP A 860 -15.75 -36.53 -1.93
N VAL A 861 -15.13 -35.52 -1.30
CA VAL A 861 -13.92 -34.84 -1.78
C VAL A 861 -12.93 -34.60 -0.63
N LEU A 862 -11.65 -34.46 -0.98
CA LEU A 862 -10.59 -34.07 -0.05
C LEU A 862 -10.18 -32.62 -0.39
N GLY A 863 -10.79 -31.65 0.28
CA GLY A 863 -10.67 -30.22 -0.03
C GLY A 863 -9.37 -29.56 0.41
N GLU A 864 -8.63 -30.22 1.34
CA GLU A 864 -7.28 -29.78 1.68
C GLU A 864 -6.45 -30.93 2.24
N TYR A 865 -5.17 -31.02 1.80
CA TYR A 865 -4.15 -31.90 2.33
C TYR A 865 -2.75 -31.47 1.93
N GLY A 866 -1.71 -32.07 2.50
CA GLY A 866 -0.31 -31.84 2.14
C GLY A 866 0.34 -30.77 2.99
N GLY A 867 0.62 -29.62 2.44
CA GLY A 867 1.26 -28.51 3.16
C GLY A 867 2.75 -28.76 3.46
N ILE A 868 3.49 -29.38 2.54
CA ILE A 868 4.92 -29.71 2.70
C ILE A 868 5.74 -28.43 2.67
N GLY A 869 6.31 -28.03 3.82
CA GLY A 869 7.08 -26.81 3.97
C GLY A 869 8.53 -26.95 3.51
N MET A 870 9.06 -25.93 2.82
CA MET A 870 10.47 -25.72 2.53
C MET A 870 10.78 -24.23 2.45
N ALA A 871 11.67 -23.74 3.33
CA ALA A 871 12.17 -22.38 3.28
C ALA A 871 13.31 -22.28 2.25
N VAL A 872 13.19 -21.35 1.30
CA VAL A 872 14.24 -21.07 0.31
C VAL A 872 14.90 -19.73 0.67
N PRO A 873 16.18 -19.73 1.12
CA PRO A 873 16.88 -18.49 1.44
C PRO A 873 16.80 -17.46 0.30
N GLU A 874 16.79 -16.17 0.62
CA GLU A 874 16.65 -15.03 -0.30
C GLU A 874 15.27 -14.89 -0.96
N HIS A 875 14.37 -15.88 -0.82
CA HIS A 875 13.00 -15.87 -1.35
C HIS A 875 11.94 -15.88 -0.24
N LEU A 876 12.30 -15.44 0.97
CA LEU A 876 11.44 -15.42 2.15
C LEU A 876 10.86 -14.01 2.38
N TRP A 877 9.58 -13.96 2.71
CA TRP A 877 8.90 -12.71 3.12
C TRP A 877 9.43 -12.16 4.46
N GLN A 878 9.81 -13.07 5.36
CA GLN A 878 10.40 -12.78 6.67
C GLN A 878 11.54 -13.74 6.96
N PRO A 879 12.60 -13.31 7.68
CA PRO A 879 13.81 -14.14 7.88
C PRO A 879 13.56 -15.33 8.79
N ASP A 880 12.62 -15.25 9.72
CA ASP A 880 12.31 -16.24 10.73
C ASP A 880 10.79 -16.48 10.83
N ARG A 881 10.40 -17.46 11.68
CA ARG A 881 8.99 -17.87 11.87
C ARG A 881 8.31 -18.37 10.59
N ASN A 882 9.09 -18.98 9.68
CA ASN A 882 8.56 -19.68 8.53
C ASN A 882 8.15 -21.10 8.92
N TRP A 883 7.04 -21.60 8.35
CA TRP A 883 6.47 -22.87 8.74
C TRP A 883 5.82 -23.64 7.58
N GLY A 884 5.63 -24.93 7.78
CA GLY A 884 4.82 -25.83 6.97
C GLY A 884 4.29 -26.95 7.86
N TYR A 885 3.27 -27.68 7.41
CA TYR A 885 2.75 -28.81 8.16
C TYR A 885 3.85 -29.89 8.30
N GLN A 886 4.07 -30.40 9.52
CA GLN A 886 5.14 -31.32 9.89
C GLN A 886 6.60 -30.77 9.76
N GLY A 887 6.76 -29.44 9.85
CA GLY A 887 8.07 -28.81 9.80
C GLY A 887 8.55 -28.49 8.38
N LEU A 888 9.85 -28.21 8.25
CA LEU A 888 10.46 -27.80 6.98
C LEU A 888 11.36 -28.91 6.43
N CYS A 889 11.24 -29.17 5.14
CA CYS A 889 12.15 -30.04 4.39
C CYS A 889 13.48 -29.33 4.14
N ALA A 890 14.54 -30.11 4.03
CA ALA A 890 15.89 -29.62 3.81
C ALA A 890 16.09 -29.13 2.35
N ASP A 891 15.46 -29.79 1.39
CA ASP A 891 15.61 -29.52 -0.04
C ASP A 891 14.38 -29.97 -0.85
N GLY A 892 14.39 -29.65 -2.14
CA GLY A 892 13.30 -29.97 -3.06
C GLY A 892 13.15 -31.47 -3.35
N GLU A 893 14.19 -32.27 -3.16
CA GLU A 893 14.10 -33.74 -3.31
C GLU A 893 13.32 -34.38 -2.15
N GLU A 894 13.51 -33.86 -0.93
CA GLU A 894 12.70 -34.29 0.23
C GLU A 894 11.24 -33.89 0.02
N VAL A 895 10.97 -32.65 -0.46
CA VAL A 895 9.61 -32.20 -0.81
C VAL A 895 9.00 -33.15 -1.84
N MET A 896 9.72 -33.43 -2.93
CA MET A 896 9.23 -34.29 -4.02
C MET A 896 8.97 -35.72 -3.56
N SER A 897 9.85 -36.28 -2.71
CA SER A 897 9.66 -37.61 -2.16
C SER A 897 8.42 -37.74 -1.28
N LYS A 898 8.15 -36.75 -0.41
CA LYS A 898 6.94 -36.68 0.40
C LYS A 898 5.69 -36.50 -0.49
N TYR A 899 5.76 -35.62 -1.50
CA TYR A 899 4.68 -35.37 -2.42
C TYR A 899 4.27 -36.66 -3.18
N ILE A 900 5.25 -37.38 -3.73
CA ILE A 900 5.00 -38.67 -4.39
C ILE A 900 4.37 -39.65 -3.39
N GLY A 901 4.88 -39.75 -2.16
CA GLY A 901 4.30 -40.57 -1.10
C GLY A 901 2.80 -40.25 -0.89
N TYR A 902 2.45 -38.97 -0.81
CA TYR A 902 1.03 -38.57 -0.70
C TYR A 902 0.21 -38.94 -1.92
N THR A 903 0.71 -38.81 -3.15
CA THR A 903 -0.03 -39.26 -4.35
C THR A 903 -0.29 -40.75 -4.33
N GLU A 904 0.67 -41.59 -3.89
CA GLU A 904 0.46 -43.03 -3.73
C GLU A 904 -0.58 -43.37 -2.64
N GLU A 905 -0.63 -42.63 -1.54
CA GLU A 905 -1.64 -42.80 -0.50
C GLU A 905 -3.02 -42.31 -0.96
N PHE A 906 -3.10 -41.32 -1.86
CA PHE A 906 -4.36 -40.75 -2.36
C PHE A 906 -5.03 -41.61 -3.43
N ILE A 907 -4.29 -42.32 -4.26
CA ILE A 907 -4.81 -43.18 -5.32
C ILE A 907 -5.91 -44.18 -4.81
N PRO A 908 -5.71 -44.95 -3.71
CA PRO A 908 -6.76 -45.82 -3.15
C PRO A 908 -8.03 -45.06 -2.74
N GLU A 909 -7.91 -43.83 -2.19
CA GLU A 909 -9.05 -43.00 -1.83
C GLU A 909 -9.87 -42.58 -3.07
N VAL A 910 -9.18 -42.19 -4.16
CA VAL A 910 -9.79 -41.88 -5.45
C VAL A 910 -10.54 -43.10 -6.03
N GLN A 911 -9.92 -44.27 -5.99
CA GLN A 911 -10.53 -45.54 -6.46
C GLN A 911 -11.75 -45.97 -5.61
N SER A 912 -11.76 -45.58 -4.32
CA SER A 912 -12.87 -45.84 -3.40
C SER A 912 -14.01 -44.81 -3.46
N GLY A 913 -13.99 -43.85 -4.40
CA GLY A 913 -15.08 -42.93 -4.63
C GLY A 913 -14.81 -41.45 -4.39
N VAL A 914 -13.61 -41.07 -3.88
CA VAL A 914 -13.27 -39.65 -3.74
C VAL A 914 -13.19 -39.00 -5.12
N SER A 915 -13.85 -37.86 -5.28
CA SER A 915 -14.10 -37.22 -6.59
C SER A 915 -13.23 -35.99 -6.87
N ALA A 916 -12.53 -35.49 -5.89
CA ALA A 916 -11.59 -34.38 -6.04
C ALA A 916 -10.51 -34.39 -4.96
N GLY A 917 -9.39 -33.74 -5.24
CA GLY A 917 -8.35 -33.45 -4.26
C GLY A 917 -7.75 -32.07 -4.43
N VAL A 918 -7.51 -31.38 -3.31
CA VAL A 918 -6.89 -30.04 -3.30
C VAL A 918 -5.61 -30.11 -2.49
N TYR A 919 -4.48 -29.87 -3.14
CA TYR A 919 -3.16 -29.83 -2.50
C TYR A 919 -2.86 -28.42 -1.98
N THR A 920 -2.47 -28.29 -0.73
CA THR A 920 -2.03 -27.02 -0.12
C THR A 920 -0.52 -26.89 -0.25
N GLN A 921 0.02 -25.94 -1.07
CA GLN A 921 -0.64 -24.98 -1.92
C GLN A 921 0.22 -24.64 -3.15
N ILE A 922 -0.24 -23.76 -4.06
CA ILE A 922 0.50 -23.44 -5.29
C ILE A 922 1.75 -22.58 -4.99
N THR A 923 1.63 -21.56 -4.16
CA THR A 923 2.73 -20.64 -3.79
C THR A 923 2.84 -20.49 -2.28
N ASP A 924 4.04 -20.17 -1.79
CA ASP A 924 4.17 -19.63 -0.44
C ASP A 924 3.35 -18.35 -0.26
N VAL A 925 2.95 -18.06 0.97
CA VAL A 925 2.33 -16.79 1.35
C VAL A 925 2.89 -16.33 2.70
N GLU A 926 3.61 -15.22 2.72
CA GLU A 926 4.24 -14.64 3.90
C GLU A 926 5.11 -15.64 4.68
N GLY A 927 4.72 -16.01 5.91
CA GLY A 927 5.45 -17.01 6.72
C GLY A 927 5.09 -18.46 6.45
N GLU A 928 4.05 -18.72 5.66
CA GLU A 928 3.60 -20.06 5.26
C GLU A 928 4.35 -20.50 4.02
N VAL A 929 5.40 -21.33 4.21
CA VAL A 929 6.34 -21.72 3.13
C VAL A 929 6.10 -23.15 2.63
N ASN A 930 4.84 -23.51 2.40
CA ASN A 930 4.38 -24.82 1.93
C ASN A 930 3.88 -24.83 0.48
N GLY A 931 4.15 -23.75 -0.27
CA GLY A 931 3.89 -23.69 -1.70
C GLY A 931 4.79 -24.59 -2.52
N LEU A 932 4.31 -25.01 -3.72
CA LEU A 932 5.13 -25.64 -4.75
C LEU A 932 6.13 -24.67 -5.37
N MET A 933 5.84 -23.38 -5.28
CA MET A 933 6.70 -22.26 -5.68
C MET A 933 6.91 -21.29 -4.52
N THR A 934 8.02 -20.54 -4.55
CA THR A 934 8.28 -19.45 -3.60
C THR A 934 7.26 -18.30 -3.75
N TYR A 935 7.12 -17.47 -2.73
CA TYR A 935 6.16 -16.35 -2.72
C TYR A 935 6.41 -15.34 -3.86
N ASP A 936 7.65 -15.15 -4.25
CA ASP A 936 8.05 -14.29 -5.38
C ASP A 936 8.02 -15.00 -6.74
N ARG A 937 7.56 -16.28 -6.80
CA ARG A 937 7.46 -17.12 -8.02
C ARG A 937 8.79 -17.37 -8.74
N LYS A 938 9.93 -17.00 -8.16
CA LYS A 938 11.25 -17.15 -8.80
C LYS A 938 11.82 -18.55 -8.72
N VAL A 939 11.39 -19.34 -7.72
CA VAL A 939 11.87 -20.71 -7.54
C VAL A 939 10.70 -21.68 -7.50
N ILE A 940 10.73 -22.68 -8.37
CA ILE A 940 9.88 -23.86 -8.28
C ILE A 940 10.63 -24.86 -7.40
N LYS A 941 10.03 -25.26 -6.28
CA LYS A 941 10.69 -26.05 -5.23
C LYS A 941 10.88 -27.53 -5.55
N VAL A 942 10.28 -28.03 -6.64
CA VAL A 942 10.19 -29.42 -7.02
C VAL A 942 10.52 -29.62 -8.49
N ASP A 943 10.83 -30.87 -8.90
CA ASP A 943 10.96 -31.23 -10.31
C ASP A 943 9.58 -31.23 -10.99
N GLU A 944 9.35 -30.31 -11.93
CA GLU A 944 8.07 -30.10 -12.61
C GLU A 944 7.59 -31.35 -13.37
N ASN A 945 8.48 -32.12 -14.00
CA ASN A 945 8.09 -33.29 -14.76
C ASN A 945 7.62 -34.42 -13.83
N ARG A 946 8.35 -34.69 -12.75
CA ARG A 946 7.96 -35.70 -11.76
C ARG A 946 6.64 -35.30 -11.06
N LEU A 947 6.46 -34.02 -10.75
CA LEU A 947 5.21 -33.49 -10.18
C LEU A 947 4.04 -33.74 -11.14
N ARG A 948 4.22 -33.37 -12.42
CA ARG A 948 3.23 -33.61 -13.47
C ARG A 948 2.85 -35.07 -13.61
N GLU A 949 3.84 -35.96 -13.69
CA GLU A 949 3.61 -37.40 -13.79
C GLU A 949 2.83 -37.93 -12.58
N ALA A 950 3.18 -37.51 -11.37
CA ALA A 950 2.48 -37.91 -10.16
C ALA A 950 1.01 -37.46 -10.17
N ASN A 951 0.74 -36.23 -10.57
CA ASN A 951 -0.61 -35.67 -10.64
C ASN A 951 -1.48 -36.34 -11.70
N LEU A 952 -0.94 -36.61 -12.88
CA LEU A 952 -1.66 -37.33 -13.94
C LEU A 952 -2.02 -38.76 -13.52
N ARG A 953 -1.13 -39.45 -12.73
CA ARG A 953 -1.44 -40.77 -12.18
C ARG A 953 -2.62 -40.75 -11.20
N VAL A 954 -2.74 -39.71 -10.39
CA VAL A 954 -3.89 -39.52 -9.50
C VAL A 954 -5.17 -39.31 -10.31
N ILE A 955 -5.14 -38.46 -11.34
CA ILE A 955 -6.28 -38.20 -12.22
C ILE A 955 -6.70 -39.49 -12.97
N ASP A 956 -5.75 -40.24 -13.53
CA ASP A 956 -6.00 -41.49 -14.25
C ASP A 956 -6.56 -42.58 -13.35
N ALA A 957 -6.26 -42.57 -12.05
CA ALA A 957 -6.78 -43.53 -11.09
C ALA A 957 -8.30 -43.43 -10.85
N ALA A 958 -8.90 -42.29 -11.18
CA ALA A 958 -10.38 -42.16 -11.13
C ALA A 958 -11.15 -42.96 -12.19
N GLY A 959 -10.44 -43.49 -13.16
CA GLY A 959 -11.02 -44.17 -14.33
C GLY A 959 -11.57 -43.18 -15.37
N LYS A 960 -11.73 -43.67 -16.61
CA LYS A 960 -12.31 -42.84 -17.68
C LYS A 960 -13.82 -43.08 -17.77
#